data_3ae3fe11e29fd4da1d2160b831a49587
#
_entry.id   3ae3fe11e29fd4da1d2160b831a49587
#
_cell.length_a   1.000
_cell.length_b   1.000
_cell.length_c   1.000
_cell.angle_alpha   90.00
_cell.angle_beta   90.00
_cell.angle_gamma   90.00
#
_symmetry.space_group_name_H-M   'P 1'
#
loop_
_entity.id
_entity.type
_entity.pdbx_description
1 polymer ?
#
loop_
_entity_poly.entity_id
_entity_poly.type
_entity_poly.pdbx_seq_one_letter_code
_entity_poly.pdbx_strand_id
1 'polypeptide(L)'
;MISVVYSLLTGVQQFRSHSGKDIIMYLAAALLIILSGADGSASSGYMEPDQVLIDIVDVQWAPWTSVSPDFQNWLLRFPQANPSIAELAQEEMKLAGMRFSPQTLAPSRTRRFVDLSLLRYPELETVEIHSLPDNPRILSTSWSPDGSMVAFTNETPEGVELWVIDVEPAEARKLTDAVLSLTASEWPEWLSDGSGIICCIIPQDHGEPPAPNPVPSGPVIQQTTGAAAPARTYQDLLENPCDEDLFEYYLTSQLSVVRMDGSIDRIGDPGIIWYYSPSPDARYLLVSQLVRPFSYMVTAGRFAELVEVWDFEGNTVFEVAAFPVRDAIPIATGSTFEGPRSIVWRSDADATLCWTEALDGGDAGAEAELRDRIYLLEAPFDAEPAKLLDLTSRFGGIVWGNDSLAIVSEWWWPTRNERGWRIRPGQPDSEAELLADRSWEDRYSDPGTPRTRLDSRGKSVLVTSPDGGSIYLAGDGASPEGDRPFLDRLDLSTLEVERLFHSQPPFFERPSRFINDECTRFLFLRESVNDYPNYYVRDLSNDADIQVTFYSNPVTVLGGMHKELITYKREDGLDLSATLYLPPGYSTEDGPLPMVMWAYPQNYRSTSAAGQISGSPCRYDYIGWWSPLIWLTQGYAVLDDPTMPIIGEGDEQPNDTFIEQLVMSAGAAVDEVVRRGVADRDRIAIGGHSYGA
;
A
#
# COMPACT_ATOMS: atom_id res chain seq x y z
N MET A 1 17.75 22.81 -7.96
CA MET A 1 18.75 23.74 -8.54
C MET A 1 19.57 23.15 -9.70
N ILE A 2 19.91 21.88 -9.71
CA ILE A 2 20.65 21.24 -10.85
C ILE A 2 19.74 21.05 -12.08
N SER A 3 18.47 20.78 -11.92
CA SER A 3 17.51 20.60 -13.04
C SER A 3 17.19 21.89 -13.80
N VAL A 4 17.21 23.03 -13.12
CA VAL A 4 16.98 24.36 -13.75
C VAL A 4 18.18 24.77 -14.62
N VAL A 5 19.39 24.36 -14.29
CA VAL A 5 20.61 24.67 -15.09
C VAL A 5 20.64 23.81 -16.36
N TYR A 6 20.08 22.61 -16.37
CA TYR A 6 20.05 21.76 -17.57
C TYR A 6 19.05 22.25 -18.61
N SER A 7 17.90 22.81 -18.19
CA SER A 7 16.90 23.43 -19.11
C SER A 7 17.40 24.71 -19.76
N LEU A 8 18.27 25.47 -19.09
CA LEU A 8 18.85 26.68 -19.65
C LEU A 8 19.95 26.43 -20.70
N LEU A 9 20.62 25.27 -20.60
CA LEU A 9 21.66 24.89 -21.56
C LEU A 9 21.13 24.23 -22.83
N THR A 10 19.94 23.63 -22.82
CA THR A 10 19.32 23.04 -24.02
C THR A 10 18.52 24.07 -24.86
N GLY A 11 18.09 25.19 -24.27
CA GLY A 11 17.40 26.26 -24.96
C GLY A 11 18.27 27.13 -25.91
N VAL A 12 19.61 27.00 -25.83
CA VAL A 12 20.54 27.86 -26.60
C VAL A 12 20.74 27.39 -28.04
N GLN A 13 20.21 26.26 -28.46
CA GLN A 13 20.40 25.77 -29.84
C GLN A 13 19.39 26.31 -30.88
N GLN A 14 18.39 27.11 -30.50
CA GLN A 14 17.37 27.62 -31.44
C GLN A 14 17.45 29.15 -31.78
N PHE A 15 18.41 29.89 -31.25
CA PHE A 15 18.58 31.30 -31.59
C PHE A 15 19.86 31.55 -32.42
N ARG A 16 19.83 31.24 -33.71
CA ARG A 16 20.73 31.85 -34.70
C ARG A 16 20.01 33.03 -35.31
N SER A 17 20.27 34.23 -34.84
CA SER A 17 20.35 35.55 -35.49
C SER A 17 19.99 36.69 -34.53
N HIS A 18 20.89 37.07 -33.66
CA HIS A 18 20.92 38.43 -33.14
C HIS A 18 22.38 38.78 -32.82
N SER A 19 22.73 40.05 -32.97
CA SER A 19 24.11 40.54 -33.01
C SER A 19 24.83 40.30 -31.67
N GLY A 20 26.17 40.03 -31.71
CA GLY A 20 26.98 39.71 -30.54
C GLY A 20 27.00 40.74 -29.38
N LYS A 21 26.30 41.87 -29.53
CA LYS A 21 26.13 42.89 -28.48
C LYS A 21 25.05 42.54 -27.49
N ASP A 22 23.99 41.82 -27.92
CA ASP A 22 22.86 41.45 -27.05
C ASP A 22 23.26 40.29 -26.11
N ILE A 23 24.11 39.37 -26.59
CA ILE A 23 24.61 38.23 -25.75
C ILE A 23 25.52 38.76 -24.63
N ILE A 24 26.31 39.78 -24.88
CA ILE A 24 27.19 40.41 -23.88
C ILE A 24 26.35 41.13 -22.81
N MET A 25 25.22 41.74 -23.19
CA MET A 25 24.35 42.44 -22.28
C MET A 25 23.58 41.49 -21.37
N TYR A 26 23.12 40.32 -21.87
CA TYR A 26 22.50 39.28 -21.04
C TYR A 26 23.47 38.54 -20.14
N LEU A 27 24.72 38.32 -20.58
CA LEU A 27 25.77 37.77 -19.72
C LEU A 27 26.23 38.79 -18.67
N ALA A 28 26.26 40.08 -18.97
CA ALA A 28 26.55 41.12 -18.00
C ALA A 28 25.41 41.31 -16.97
N ALA A 29 24.14 41.21 -17.40
CA ALA A 29 22.98 41.24 -16.51
C ALA A 29 22.92 40.02 -15.60
N ALA A 30 23.20 38.83 -16.13
CA ALA A 30 23.28 37.60 -15.33
C ALA A 30 24.45 37.65 -14.32
N LEU A 31 25.59 38.23 -14.69
CA LEU A 31 26.74 38.43 -13.82
C LEU A 31 26.48 39.48 -12.72
N LEU A 32 25.70 40.55 -13.07
CA LEU A 32 25.29 41.57 -12.09
C LEU A 32 24.25 41.06 -11.09
N ILE A 33 23.37 40.15 -11.49
CA ILE A 33 22.42 39.50 -10.58
C ILE A 33 23.16 38.53 -9.65
N ILE A 34 24.23 37.89 -10.12
CA ILE A 34 25.09 37.04 -9.28
C ILE A 34 25.96 37.87 -8.32
N LEU A 35 26.34 39.09 -8.71
CA LEU A 35 27.21 39.98 -7.92
C LEU A 35 26.44 40.92 -6.98
N SER A 36 25.14 41.16 -7.17
CA SER A 36 24.31 41.96 -6.25
C SER A 36 23.69 41.20 -5.09
N GLY A 37 23.92 39.87 -5.04
CA GLY A 37 23.49 38.99 -3.94
C GLY A 37 24.59 38.62 -2.94
N ALA A 38 25.76 39.24 -2.96
CA ALA A 38 26.90 38.89 -2.16
C ALA A 38 27.24 39.95 -1.10
N ASP A 39 26.37 40.17 -0.14
CA ASP A 39 26.71 40.69 1.16
C ASP A 39 26.07 39.82 2.25
N GLY A 40 26.64 38.69 2.46
CA GLY A 40 26.40 37.78 3.54
C GLY A 40 27.47 36.71 3.48
N SER A 41 28.28 36.56 4.52
CA SER A 41 29.21 35.47 4.68
C SER A 41 28.53 34.17 4.38
N ALA A 42 28.78 33.56 3.20
CA ALA A 42 28.30 32.24 2.87
C ALA A 42 28.86 31.28 3.89
N SER A 43 28.06 30.87 4.87
CA SER A 43 28.36 29.72 5.70
C SER A 43 28.47 28.52 4.73
N SER A 44 29.57 27.75 4.84
CA SER A 44 29.79 26.56 4.01
C SER A 44 28.91 25.37 4.44
N GLY A 45 27.70 25.62 4.93
CA GLY A 45 26.71 24.63 5.38
C GLY A 45 25.38 24.72 4.63
N TYR A 46 24.52 23.76 4.85
CA TYR A 46 23.13 23.80 4.39
C TYR A 46 22.41 24.99 5.04
N MET A 47 21.52 25.63 4.29
CA MET A 47 20.65 26.67 4.84
C MET A 47 19.60 25.98 5.74
N GLU A 48 19.41 26.50 6.95
CA GLU A 48 18.29 26.10 7.79
C GLU A 48 16.99 26.68 7.20
N PRO A 49 15.93 25.87 7.04
CA PRO A 49 14.64 26.38 6.64
C PRO A 49 13.99 27.19 7.77
N ASP A 50 12.90 27.91 7.45
CA ASP A 50 12.10 28.59 8.47
C ASP A 50 11.61 27.60 9.53
N GLN A 51 11.56 28.03 10.80
CA GLN A 51 11.20 27.18 11.94
C GLN A 51 9.87 26.48 11.73
N VAL A 52 8.89 27.13 11.12
CA VAL A 52 7.57 26.54 10.80
C VAL A 52 7.68 25.31 9.90
N LEU A 53 8.63 25.27 8.97
CA LEU A 53 8.86 24.11 8.11
C LEU A 53 9.56 22.98 8.87
N ILE A 54 10.49 23.33 9.77
CA ILE A 54 11.12 22.35 10.67
C ILE A 54 10.07 21.70 11.56
N ASP A 55 9.18 22.49 12.17
CA ASP A 55 8.12 21.99 13.05
C ASP A 55 7.16 21.03 12.33
N ILE A 56 6.87 21.27 11.04
CA ILE A 56 6.04 20.35 10.22
C ILE A 56 6.81 19.08 9.85
N VAL A 57 8.09 19.19 9.50
CA VAL A 57 8.89 18.05 9.05
C VAL A 57 9.21 17.11 10.21
N ASP A 58 9.50 17.66 11.38
CA ASP A 58 9.91 16.91 12.58
C ASP A 58 8.70 16.52 13.47
N VAL A 59 7.47 16.69 12.95
CA VAL A 59 6.27 16.39 13.71
C VAL A 59 6.21 14.94 14.18
N GLN A 60 5.92 14.73 15.46
CA GLN A 60 5.63 13.42 16.01
C GLN A 60 4.16 13.09 15.78
N TRP A 61 3.90 12.15 14.89
CA TRP A 61 2.54 11.68 14.59
C TRP A 61 1.95 10.87 15.75
N ALA A 62 0.63 10.88 15.85
CA ALA A 62 -0.08 10.01 16.78
C ALA A 62 0.27 8.53 16.54
N PRO A 63 0.21 7.68 17.59
CA PRO A 63 0.55 6.27 17.45
C PRO A 63 -0.41 5.57 16.49
N TRP A 64 0.11 4.59 15.78
CA TRP A 64 -0.69 3.68 14.96
C TRP A 64 -1.31 2.63 15.87
N THR A 65 -2.60 2.39 15.70
CA THR A 65 -3.34 1.43 16.52
C THR A 65 -3.43 0.07 15.84
N SER A 66 -3.30 -1.00 16.64
CA SER A 66 -3.63 -2.36 16.26
C SER A 66 -4.52 -2.96 17.36
N VAL A 67 -5.70 -3.43 17.00
CA VAL A 67 -6.71 -3.89 17.95
C VAL A 67 -6.61 -5.41 18.11
N SER A 68 -6.65 -5.91 19.34
CA SER A 68 -6.64 -7.35 19.64
C SER A 68 -7.84 -8.08 19.00
N PRO A 69 -7.74 -9.38 18.70
CA PRO A 69 -8.84 -10.16 18.15
C PRO A 69 -10.13 -10.09 18.97
N ASP A 70 -10.03 -10.00 20.29
CA ASP A 70 -11.14 -9.89 21.24
C ASP A 70 -11.64 -8.46 21.51
N PHE A 71 -11.00 -7.44 20.88
CA PHE A 71 -11.26 -6.00 21.01
C PHE A 71 -11.03 -5.40 22.41
N GLN A 72 -10.48 -6.14 23.34
CA GLN A 72 -10.28 -5.69 24.74
C GLN A 72 -9.01 -4.84 24.89
N ASN A 73 -8.04 -5.03 24.00
CA ASN A 73 -6.75 -4.39 24.08
C ASN A 73 -6.36 -3.77 22.71
N TRP A 74 -5.74 -2.62 22.78
CA TRP A 74 -5.27 -1.90 21.61
C TRP A 74 -3.78 -1.63 21.77
N LEU A 75 -2.98 -2.09 20.85
CA LEU A 75 -1.55 -1.79 20.80
C LEU A 75 -1.36 -0.43 20.11
N LEU A 76 -0.80 0.50 20.83
CA LEU A 76 -0.39 1.82 20.33
C LEU A 76 1.08 1.74 19.94
N ARG A 77 1.39 1.99 18.67
CA ARG A 77 2.74 1.90 18.10
C ARG A 77 3.20 3.28 17.70
N PHE A 78 4.23 3.80 18.35
CA PHE A 78 4.73 5.15 18.14
C PHE A 78 5.74 5.16 16.98
N PRO A 79 5.40 5.74 15.81
CA PRO A 79 6.28 5.75 14.67
C PRO A 79 7.47 6.67 14.89
N GLN A 80 8.64 6.31 14.37
CA GLN A 80 9.77 7.23 14.22
C GLN A 80 9.34 8.40 13.31
N ALA A 81 9.61 9.64 13.70
CA ALA A 81 9.26 10.82 12.91
C ALA A 81 10.01 10.84 11.56
N ASN A 82 11.34 10.83 11.61
CA ASN A 82 12.22 10.76 10.44
C ASN A 82 13.42 9.87 10.73
N PRO A 83 14.00 9.18 9.73
CA PRO A 83 15.28 8.49 9.90
C PRO A 83 16.41 9.52 10.10
N SER A 84 17.35 9.21 10.99
CA SER A 84 18.53 10.04 11.17
C SER A 84 19.49 9.97 9.98
N ILE A 85 20.37 10.97 9.84
CA ILE A 85 21.43 10.94 8.81
C ILE A 85 22.32 9.69 8.98
N ALA A 86 22.55 9.26 10.21
CA ALA A 86 23.33 8.06 10.50
C ALA A 86 22.64 6.79 9.97
N GLU A 87 21.32 6.68 10.07
CA GLU A 87 20.54 5.58 9.47
C GLU A 87 20.58 5.63 7.94
N LEU A 88 20.42 6.81 7.35
CA LEU A 88 20.47 6.98 5.89
C LEU A 88 21.86 6.71 5.30
N ALA A 89 22.91 6.82 6.10
CA ALA A 89 24.30 6.57 5.72
C ALA A 89 24.74 5.11 5.96
N GLN A 90 23.88 4.26 6.54
CA GLN A 90 24.20 2.84 6.71
C GLN A 90 24.36 2.15 5.35
N GLU A 91 25.21 1.12 5.34
CA GLU A 91 25.38 0.30 4.16
C GLU A 91 24.07 -0.38 3.76
N GLU A 92 23.72 -0.26 2.50
CA GLU A 92 22.52 -0.84 1.91
C GLU A 92 22.94 -1.78 0.77
N MET A 93 22.61 -3.05 0.89
CA MET A 93 22.73 -4.00 -0.23
C MET A 93 21.56 -3.84 -1.18
N LYS A 94 21.85 -3.89 -2.49
CA LYS A 94 20.87 -3.72 -3.57
C LYS A 94 21.05 -4.85 -4.57
N LEU A 95 20.20 -5.85 -4.50
CA LEU A 95 20.32 -7.08 -5.31
C LEU A 95 18.91 -7.49 -5.80
N ALA A 96 18.80 -7.71 -7.11
CA ALA A 96 17.57 -8.17 -7.75
C ALA A 96 16.29 -7.38 -7.37
N GLY A 97 16.42 -6.05 -7.17
CA GLY A 97 15.33 -5.18 -6.75
C GLY A 97 15.07 -5.14 -5.25
N MET A 98 15.78 -5.94 -4.46
CA MET A 98 15.71 -5.96 -3.00
C MET A 98 16.69 -4.95 -2.40
N ARG A 99 16.30 -4.39 -1.25
CA ARG A 99 17.15 -3.46 -0.47
C ARG A 99 17.10 -3.79 1.00
N PHE A 100 18.25 -4.12 1.56
CA PHE A 100 18.36 -4.55 2.94
C PHE A 100 19.73 -4.17 3.54
N SER A 101 19.81 -4.21 4.86
CA SER A 101 21.08 -4.05 5.57
C SER A 101 21.85 -5.38 5.54
N PRO A 102 23.09 -5.41 5.00
CA PRO A 102 23.91 -6.62 5.03
C PRO A 102 24.36 -6.98 6.44
N GLN A 103 24.33 -6.05 7.38
CA GLN A 103 24.72 -6.25 8.77
C GLN A 103 23.59 -6.85 9.60
N THR A 104 22.37 -6.32 9.49
CA THR A 104 21.24 -6.71 10.35
C THR A 104 20.30 -7.70 9.69
N LEU A 105 20.42 -7.94 8.38
CA LEU A 105 19.51 -8.74 7.56
C LEU A 105 18.05 -8.29 7.67
N ALA A 106 17.85 -6.99 7.90
CA ALA A 106 16.56 -6.33 7.94
C ALA A 106 16.35 -5.52 6.66
N PRO A 107 15.09 -5.33 6.19
CA PRO A 107 14.81 -4.45 5.06
C PRO A 107 15.24 -3.02 5.39
N SER A 108 15.95 -2.38 4.45
CA SER A 108 16.32 -0.98 4.56
C SER A 108 15.13 -0.07 4.26
N ARG A 109 15.18 1.19 4.70
CA ARG A 109 14.18 2.24 4.43
C ARG A 109 12.76 1.90 4.90
N THR A 110 12.63 0.92 5.79
CA THR A 110 11.37 0.58 6.43
C THR A 110 11.12 1.49 7.62
N ARG A 111 9.85 1.90 7.82
CA ARG A 111 9.45 2.66 9.00
C ARG A 111 9.62 1.80 10.24
N ARG A 112 10.11 2.41 11.30
CA ARG A 112 10.29 1.77 12.61
C ARG A 112 9.36 2.41 13.62
N PHE A 113 8.96 1.64 14.62
CA PHE A 113 8.32 2.16 15.81
C PHE A 113 9.35 2.25 16.94
N VAL A 114 9.28 3.33 17.71
CA VAL A 114 10.25 3.66 18.75
C VAL A 114 9.71 3.47 20.15
N ASP A 115 8.44 3.12 20.27
CA ASP A 115 7.78 2.79 21.54
C ASP A 115 6.47 2.06 21.31
N LEU A 116 5.99 1.33 22.33
CA LEU A 116 4.71 0.64 22.36
C LEU A 116 4.01 0.89 23.69
N SER A 117 2.69 1.00 23.67
CA SER A 117 1.84 0.96 24.88
C SER A 117 0.52 0.23 24.60
N LEU A 118 -0.20 -0.14 25.64
CA LEU A 118 -1.52 -0.75 25.52
C LEU A 118 -2.60 0.23 25.96
N LEU A 119 -3.72 0.25 25.22
CA LEU A 119 -4.97 0.92 25.64
C LEU A 119 -5.99 -0.17 25.96
N ARG A 120 -6.50 -0.18 27.18
CA ARG A 120 -7.55 -1.11 27.65
C ARG A 120 -8.93 -0.60 27.26
N TYR A 121 -9.75 -1.44 26.70
CA TYR A 121 -11.14 -1.16 26.39
C TYR A 121 -12.06 -2.11 27.15
N PRO A 122 -13.15 -1.65 27.80
CA PRO A 122 -13.76 -0.30 27.68
C PRO A 122 -13.25 0.75 28.69
N GLU A 123 -12.30 0.45 29.56
CA GLU A 123 -11.84 1.35 30.62
C GLU A 123 -11.15 2.61 30.09
N LEU A 124 -10.64 2.57 28.88
CA LEU A 124 -9.88 3.63 28.18
C LEU A 124 -8.60 4.05 28.93
N GLU A 125 -8.01 3.10 29.65
CA GLU A 125 -6.76 3.27 30.37
C GLU A 125 -5.56 2.91 29.48
N THR A 126 -4.60 3.83 29.35
CA THR A 126 -3.33 3.56 28.70
C THR A 126 -2.34 2.97 29.71
N VAL A 127 -1.81 1.80 29.38
CA VAL A 127 -0.86 1.06 30.20
C VAL A 127 0.49 1.02 29.51
N GLU A 128 1.54 1.41 30.24
CA GLU A 128 2.92 1.29 29.81
C GLU A 128 3.34 -0.19 29.74
N ILE A 129 4.07 -0.58 28.70
CA ILE A 129 4.64 -1.91 28.58
C ILE A 129 6.01 -1.91 29.25
N HIS A 130 6.17 -2.78 30.26
CA HIS A 130 7.41 -2.92 30.98
C HIS A 130 8.43 -3.77 30.21
N SER A 131 9.72 -3.60 30.50
CA SER A 131 10.81 -4.42 29.97
C SER A 131 10.95 -4.42 28.43
N LEU A 132 10.50 -3.34 27.75
CA LEU A 132 10.83 -3.14 26.35
C LEU A 132 12.36 -3.02 26.13
N PRO A 133 12.90 -3.37 24.96
CA PRO A 133 14.32 -3.15 24.66
C PRO A 133 14.71 -1.68 24.84
N ASP A 134 15.96 -1.44 25.22
CA ASP A 134 16.52 -0.08 25.27
C ASP A 134 16.58 0.51 23.86
N ASN A 135 16.01 1.71 23.64
CA ASN A 135 15.94 2.39 22.35
C ASN A 135 15.36 1.48 21.24
N PRO A 136 14.12 1.04 21.38
CA PRO A 136 13.52 0.03 20.50
C PRO A 136 13.47 0.52 19.05
N ARG A 137 13.71 -0.40 18.11
CA ARG A 137 13.62 -0.20 16.66
C ARG A 137 12.74 -1.29 16.10
N ILE A 138 11.46 -1.18 16.37
CA ILE A 138 10.48 -2.22 16.09
C ILE A 138 10.05 -2.17 14.62
N LEU A 139 10.20 -3.29 13.93
CA LEU A 139 9.87 -3.42 12.51
C LEU A 139 8.44 -3.93 12.28
N SER A 140 8.01 -4.91 13.07
CA SER A 140 6.70 -5.52 12.95
C SER A 140 6.07 -5.84 14.30
N THR A 141 4.74 -5.96 14.34
CA THR A 141 3.98 -6.41 15.51
C THR A 141 2.81 -7.28 15.05
N SER A 142 2.51 -8.37 15.77
CA SER A 142 1.36 -9.23 15.50
C SER A 142 0.74 -9.77 16.77
N TRP A 143 -0.60 -9.78 16.84
CA TRP A 143 -1.36 -10.38 17.95
C TRP A 143 -1.37 -11.89 17.86
N SER A 144 -1.29 -12.58 19.00
CA SER A 144 -1.63 -13.98 19.08
C SER A 144 -3.11 -14.19 18.71
N PRO A 145 -3.51 -15.39 18.20
CA PRO A 145 -4.89 -15.64 17.80
C PRO A 145 -5.93 -15.38 18.90
N ASP A 146 -5.56 -15.60 20.16
CA ASP A 146 -6.40 -15.39 21.35
C ASP A 146 -6.30 -13.96 21.94
N GLY A 147 -5.40 -13.11 21.39
CA GLY A 147 -5.19 -11.73 21.87
C GLY A 147 -4.44 -11.61 23.19
N SER A 148 -3.95 -12.71 23.77
CA SER A 148 -3.23 -12.69 25.07
C SER A 148 -1.79 -12.21 24.98
N MET A 149 -1.20 -12.24 23.77
CA MET A 149 0.19 -11.85 23.52
C MET A 149 0.32 -11.00 22.26
N VAL A 150 1.43 -10.22 22.19
CA VAL A 150 1.86 -9.54 20.98
C VAL A 150 3.29 -9.91 20.66
N ALA A 151 3.55 -10.50 19.51
CA ALA A 151 4.90 -10.68 18.99
C ALA A 151 5.39 -9.41 18.32
N PHE A 152 6.68 -9.08 18.46
CA PHE A 152 7.31 -8.00 17.72
C PHE A 152 8.77 -8.31 17.40
N THR A 153 9.28 -7.70 16.31
CA THR A 153 10.69 -7.78 15.92
C THR A 153 11.39 -6.49 16.28
N ASN A 154 12.59 -6.60 16.87
CA ASN A 154 13.44 -5.47 17.25
C ASN A 154 14.78 -5.52 16.52
N GLU A 155 15.10 -4.49 15.74
CA GLU A 155 16.36 -4.38 15.05
C GLU A 155 17.42 -3.80 15.98
N THR A 156 18.54 -4.52 16.12
CA THR A 156 19.74 -4.10 16.86
C THR A 156 20.93 -3.99 15.91
N PRO A 157 22.07 -3.42 16.32
CA PRO A 157 23.27 -3.43 15.49
C PRO A 157 23.79 -4.84 15.15
N GLU A 158 23.43 -5.84 15.95
CA GLU A 158 23.85 -7.25 15.79
C GLU A 158 22.90 -8.05 14.88
N GLY A 159 21.69 -7.55 14.59
CA GLY A 159 20.67 -8.23 13.79
C GLY A 159 19.27 -7.99 14.33
N VAL A 160 18.33 -8.87 13.97
CA VAL A 160 16.92 -8.77 14.38
C VAL A 160 16.58 -9.82 15.42
N GLU A 161 16.01 -9.35 16.53
CA GLU A 161 15.51 -10.17 17.65
C GLU A 161 13.99 -10.39 17.54
N LEU A 162 13.49 -11.50 18.06
CA LEU A 162 12.07 -11.74 18.29
C LEU A 162 11.74 -11.56 19.77
N TRP A 163 10.69 -10.77 20.03
CA TRP A 163 10.16 -10.45 21.35
C TRP A 163 8.67 -10.76 21.43
N VAL A 164 8.16 -10.97 22.64
CA VAL A 164 6.72 -10.99 22.91
C VAL A 164 6.37 -10.10 24.09
N ILE A 165 5.16 -9.56 24.05
CA ILE A 165 4.51 -8.86 25.15
C ILE A 165 3.43 -9.80 25.69
N ASP A 166 3.50 -10.16 26.97
CA ASP A 166 2.38 -10.72 27.68
C ASP A 166 1.42 -9.58 28.03
N VAL A 167 0.23 -9.57 27.41
CA VAL A 167 -0.74 -8.46 27.52
C VAL A 167 -1.16 -8.23 28.95
N GLU A 168 -1.34 -9.30 29.73
CA GLU A 168 -1.42 -9.28 31.18
C GLU A 168 -0.18 -9.98 31.75
N PRO A 169 0.76 -9.31 32.39
CA PRO A 169 0.69 -8.00 33.09
C PRO A 169 1.22 -6.77 32.32
N ALA A 170 1.27 -6.76 31.02
CA ALA A 170 1.88 -5.73 30.16
C ALA A 170 3.42 -5.73 30.23
N GLU A 171 4.01 -6.90 30.06
CA GLU A 171 5.45 -7.10 30.19
C GLU A 171 6.04 -7.70 28.90
N ALA A 172 7.10 -7.07 28.38
CA ALA A 172 7.84 -7.56 27.23
C ALA A 172 8.97 -8.51 27.68
N ARG A 173 9.23 -9.54 26.88
CA ARG A 173 10.37 -10.45 27.07
C ARG A 173 10.96 -10.86 25.73
N LYS A 174 12.27 -10.97 25.69
CA LYS A 174 12.99 -11.47 24.52
C LYS A 174 12.82 -12.98 24.36
N LEU A 175 12.49 -13.44 23.16
CA LEU A 175 12.43 -14.86 22.82
C LEU A 175 13.72 -15.36 22.19
N THR A 176 14.35 -14.55 21.29
CA THR A 176 15.56 -14.96 20.60
C THR A 176 16.63 -13.89 20.72
N ASP A 177 17.88 -14.29 20.57
CA ASP A 177 18.96 -13.36 20.20
C ASP A 177 18.74 -12.84 18.77
N ALA A 178 19.67 -12.02 18.25
CA ALA A 178 19.62 -11.40 16.93
C ALA A 178 19.89 -12.44 15.81
N VAL A 179 18.92 -13.34 15.58
CA VAL A 179 19.06 -14.47 14.65
C VAL A 179 18.03 -14.49 13.52
N LEU A 180 17.10 -13.55 13.49
CA LEU A 180 16.10 -13.49 12.41
C LEU A 180 16.71 -12.95 11.12
N SER A 181 16.27 -13.50 9.98
CA SER A 181 16.53 -12.99 8.64
C SER A 181 15.22 -12.48 8.05
N LEU A 182 15.13 -11.18 7.76
CA LEU A 182 13.97 -10.51 7.17
C LEU A 182 14.29 -9.96 5.76
N THR A 183 15.28 -10.55 5.08
CA THR A 183 15.73 -10.08 3.76
C THR A 183 14.81 -10.49 2.62
N ALA A 184 14.22 -11.68 2.65
CA ALA A 184 13.45 -12.25 1.55
C ALA A 184 12.02 -12.59 1.92
N SER A 185 11.76 -12.98 3.17
CA SER A 185 10.51 -13.61 3.58
C SER A 185 9.55 -12.64 4.25
N GLU A 186 8.35 -13.15 4.46
CA GLU A 186 7.29 -12.52 5.25
C GLU A 186 7.73 -12.26 6.70
N TRP A 187 6.97 -11.42 7.38
CA TRP A 187 7.13 -11.14 8.80
C TRP A 187 6.77 -12.37 9.65
N PRO A 188 7.32 -12.50 10.88
CA PRO A 188 6.95 -13.57 11.79
C PRO A 188 5.43 -13.68 11.98
N GLU A 189 4.90 -14.91 11.85
CA GLU A 189 3.46 -15.22 11.94
C GLU A 189 3.20 -16.18 13.11
N TRP A 190 2.11 -15.96 13.85
CA TRP A 190 1.66 -16.88 14.86
C TRP A 190 1.11 -18.17 14.25
N LEU A 191 1.41 -19.30 14.86
CA LEU A 191 0.66 -20.52 14.61
C LEU A 191 -0.78 -20.35 15.12
N SER A 192 -1.74 -20.94 14.41
CA SER A 192 -3.17 -20.76 14.70
C SER A 192 -3.58 -21.21 16.09
N ASP A 193 -2.81 -22.11 16.71
CA ASP A 193 -3.02 -22.60 18.08
C ASP A 193 -2.29 -21.76 19.14
N GLY A 194 -1.56 -20.72 18.74
CA GLY A 194 -0.77 -19.87 19.63
C GLY A 194 0.48 -20.52 20.23
N SER A 195 0.83 -21.74 19.83
CA SER A 195 1.93 -22.51 20.43
C SER A 195 3.33 -22.02 20.08
N GLY A 196 3.46 -21.15 19.07
CA GLY A 196 4.73 -20.66 18.58
C GLY A 196 4.57 -19.62 17.48
N ILE A 197 5.71 -19.08 17.07
CA ILE A 197 5.82 -18.07 16.01
C ILE A 197 6.70 -18.65 14.92
N ILE A 198 6.17 -18.77 13.70
CA ILE A 198 6.95 -19.18 12.54
C ILE A 198 7.67 -17.97 11.95
N CYS A 199 8.94 -18.14 11.63
CA CYS A 199 9.79 -17.10 11.07
C CYS A 199 11.01 -17.70 10.36
N CYS A 200 11.70 -16.89 9.58
CA CYS A 200 12.98 -17.23 8.99
C CYS A 200 14.13 -16.82 9.90
N ILE A 201 15.08 -17.72 10.11
CA ILE A 201 16.28 -17.47 10.91
C ILE A 201 17.55 -17.68 10.08
N ILE A 202 18.63 -17.10 10.52
CA ILE A 202 19.95 -17.26 9.92
C ILE A 202 20.39 -18.73 10.10
N PRO A 203 20.82 -19.45 9.05
CA PRO A 203 21.32 -20.81 9.18
C PRO A 203 22.55 -20.91 10.11
N GLN A 204 22.67 -22.01 10.85
CA GLN A 204 23.78 -22.17 11.79
C GLN A 204 25.16 -22.13 11.14
N ASP A 205 25.26 -22.67 9.92
CA ASP A 205 26.48 -22.74 9.14
C ASP A 205 26.54 -21.67 8.02
N HIS A 206 25.95 -20.49 8.26
CA HIS A 206 25.82 -19.42 7.25
C HIS A 206 27.18 -18.93 6.72
N GLY A 207 28.25 -18.98 7.53
CA GLY A 207 29.61 -18.60 7.12
C GLY A 207 29.79 -17.10 6.86
N GLU A 208 30.83 -16.76 6.13
CA GLU A 208 31.14 -15.39 5.72
C GLU A 208 30.60 -15.14 4.29
N PRO A 209 30.24 -13.87 3.97
CA PRO A 209 29.76 -13.54 2.63
C PRO A 209 30.82 -13.85 1.56
N PRO A 210 30.38 -14.27 0.36
CA PRO A 210 31.27 -14.55 -0.76
C PRO A 210 32.15 -13.35 -1.09
N ALA A 211 33.44 -13.55 -1.15
CA ALA A 211 34.37 -12.50 -1.56
C ALA A 211 34.29 -12.29 -3.08
N PRO A 212 34.36 -11.04 -3.58
CA PRO A 212 34.42 -10.77 -5.01
C PRO A 212 35.59 -11.52 -5.65
N ASN A 213 35.30 -12.22 -6.75
CA ASN A 213 36.37 -12.86 -7.51
C ASN A 213 37.31 -11.79 -8.08
N PRO A 214 38.61 -11.77 -7.73
CA PRO A 214 39.52 -10.77 -8.21
C PRO A 214 39.77 -10.85 -9.73
N VAL A 215 39.39 -11.96 -10.35
CA VAL A 215 39.48 -12.15 -11.81
C VAL A 215 38.08 -11.92 -12.40
N PRO A 216 37.87 -10.89 -13.22
CA PRO A 216 36.60 -10.68 -13.91
C PRO A 216 36.24 -11.89 -14.74
N SER A 217 34.99 -12.34 -14.65
CA SER A 217 34.46 -13.47 -15.46
C SER A 217 34.32 -13.13 -16.95
N GLY A 218 34.69 -11.95 -17.37
CA GLY A 218 34.58 -11.40 -18.72
C GLY A 218 33.46 -10.35 -18.84
N PRO A 219 33.29 -9.75 -20.00
CA PRO A 219 32.25 -8.78 -20.21
C PRO A 219 30.86 -9.44 -20.17
N VAL A 220 29.92 -8.79 -19.49
CA VAL A 220 28.49 -9.13 -19.64
C VAL A 220 28.06 -8.72 -21.06
N ILE A 221 27.67 -9.68 -21.88
CA ILE A 221 27.25 -9.44 -23.25
C ILE A 221 25.73 -9.54 -23.31
N GLN A 222 25.07 -8.42 -23.56
CA GLN A 222 23.65 -8.40 -23.91
C GLN A 222 23.54 -8.45 -25.44
N GLN A 223 22.81 -9.44 -25.94
CA GLN A 223 22.57 -9.57 -27.37
C GLN A 223 21.08 -9.52 -27.65
N THR A 224 20.65 -8.55 -28.47
CA THR A 224 19.28 -8.55 -29.00
C THR A 224 19.18 -9.49 -30.19
N THR A 225 18.17 -10.34 -30.21
CA THR A 225 17.83 -11.23 -31.35
C THR A 225 16.88 -10.54 -32.33
N GLY A 226 16.50 -9.26 -32.09
CA GLY A 226 15.50 -8.54 -32.87
C GLY A 226 14.04 -8.89 -32.50
N ALA A 227 13.81 -9.81 -31.57
CA ALA A 227 12.49 -10.03 -31.02
C ALA A 227 12.09 -8.84 -30.13
N ALA A 228 10.83 -8.39 -30.24
CA ALA A 228 10.29 -7.40 -29.33
C ALA A 228 10.24 -8.00 -27.92
N ALA A 229 10.96 -7.41 -26.99
CA ALA A 229 10.90 -7.77 -25.59
C ALA A 229 10.17 -6.69 -24.79
N PRO A 230 9.47 -7.06 -23.71
CA PRO A 230 8.85 -6.07 -22.81
C PRO A 230 9.93 -5.12 -22.26
N ALA A 231 9.80 -3.82 -22.55
CA ALA A 231 10.73 -2.80 -22.07
C ALA A 231 10.29 -2.30 -20.68
N ARG A 232 10.46 -3.13 -19.64
CA ARG A 232 10.28 -2.69 -18.26
C ARG A 232 11.59 -2.13 -17.72
N THR A 233 11.49 -1.02 -16.99
CA THR A 233 12.64 -0.46 -16.28
C THR A 233 12.61 -1.01 -14.84
N TYR A 234 13.62 -1.78 -14.51
CA TYR A 234 13.86 -2.28 -13.15
C TYR A 234 15.09 -1.58 -12.56
N GLN A 235 15.09 -1.42 -11.25
CA GLN A 235 16.24 -0.92 -10.50
C GLN A 235 16.93 -2.07 -9.78
N ASP A 236 18.22 -1.88 -9.49
CA ASP A 236 19.01 -2.75 -8.63
C ASP A 236 19.01 -4.23 -9.09
N LEU A 237 19.04 -4.49 -10.41
CA LEU A 237 19.16 -5.84 -10.97
C LEU A 237 20.51 -6.48 -10.60
N LEU A 238 20.59 -7.81 -10.67
CA LEU A 238 21.87 -8.51 -10.64
C LEU A 238 22.67 -8.14 -11.90
N GLU A 239 23.97 -7.94 -11.77
CA GLU A 239 24.83 -7.50 -12.87
C GLU A 239 25.86 -8.56 -13.29
N ASN A 240 26.20 -9.49 -12.38
CA ASN A 240 27.26 -10.45 -12.58
C ASN A 240 27.11 -11.68 -11.65
N PRO A 241 27.89 -12.77 -11.87
CA PRO A 241 27.81 -13.95 -11.01
C PRO A 241 28.13 -13.73 -9.53
N CYS A 242 28.93 -12.71 -9.19
CA CYS A 242 29.20 -12.38 -7.79
C CYS A 242 27.93 -11.84 -7.12
N ASP A 243 27.12 -11.07 -7.85
CA ASP A 243 25.83 -10.60 -7.32
C ASP A 243 24.87 -11.78 -7.12
N GLU A 244 24.91 -12.81 -7.98
CA GLU A 244 24.12 -14.03 -7.77
C GLU A 244 24.52 -14.74 -6.48
N ASP A 245 25.84 -14.88 -6.24
CA ASP A 245 26.35 -15.53 -5.03
C ASP A 245 26.05 -14.72 -3.76
N LEU A 246 26.14 -13.39 -3.84
CA LEU A 246 25.74 -12.49 -2.74
C LEU A 246 24.22 -12.52 -2.50
N PHE A 247 23.42 -12.57 -3.58
CA PHE A 247 21.96 -12.69 -3.49
C PHE A 247 21.58 -13.98 -2.77
N GLU A 248 22.13 -15.11 -3.22
CA GLU A 248 21.89 -16.41 -2.60
C GLU A 248 22.35 -16.42 -1.13
N TYR A 249 23.53 -15.90 -0.83
CA TYR A 249 24.06 -15.82 0.54
C TYR A 249 23.14 -15.01 1.45
N TYR A 250 22.83 -13.75 1.12
CA TYR A 250 22.08 -12.86 1.99
C TYR A 250 20.60 -13.20 2.14
N LEU A 251 20.00 -13.88 1.15
CA LEU A 251 18.59 -14.24 1.19
C LEU A 251 18.37 -15.68 1.69
N THR A 252 19.42 -16.49 1.81
CA THR A 252 19.31 -17.84 2.40
C THR A 252 18.97 -17.75 3.86
N SER A 253 17.86 -18.37 4.24
CA SER A 253 17.37 -18.47 5.61
C SER A 253 16.84 -19.88 5.88
N GLN A 254 16.54 -20.19 7.13
CA GLN A 254 15.92 -21.45 7.51
C GLN A 254 14.60 -21.19 8.22
N LEU A 255 13.52 -21.77 7.67
CA LEU A 255 12.20 -21.69 8.30
C LEU A 255 12.24 -22.36 9.66
N SER A 256 11.61 -21.74 10.65
CA SER A 256 11.68 -22.22 12.04
C SER A 256 10.46 -21.80 12.82
N VAL A 257 10.11 -22.58 13.85
CA VAL A 257 9.14 -22.18 14.87
C VAL A 257 9.89 -21.81 16.14
N VAL A 258 9.68 -20.59 16.61
CA VAL A 258 10.15 -20.13 17.91
C VAL A 258 9.05 -20.36 18.93
N ARG A 259 9.34 -21.18 19.95
CA ARG A 259 8.41 -21.49 21.04
C ARG A 259 8.43 -20.40 22.11
N MET A 260 7.40 -20.40 22.95
CA MET A 260 7.26 -19.37 23.99
C MET A 260 8.32 -19.46 25.11
N ASP A 261 9.06 -20.57 25.21
CA ASP A 261 10.23 -20.71 26.08
C ASP A 261 11.56 -20.28 25.43
N GLY A 262 11.50 -19.80 24.18
CA GLY A 262 12.67 -19.38 23.40
C GLY A 262 13.38 -20.52 22.66
N SER A 263 12.89 -21.76 22.75
CA SER A 263 13.43 -22.87 21.94
C SER A 263 13.06 -22.68 20.46
N ILE A 264 13.95 -23.14 19.56
CA ILE A 264 13.82 -22.96 18.11
C ILE A 264 13.78 -24.34 17.44
N ASP A 265 12.65 -24.65 16.86
CA ASP A 265 12.43 -25.86 16.05
C ASP A 265 12.66 -25.49 14.58
N ARG A 266 13.75 -25.99 13.98
CA ARG A 266 14.09 -25.72 12.58
C ARG A 266 13.30 -26.65 11.64
N ILE A 267 12.85 -26.12 10.53
CA ILE A 267 12.02 -26.80 9.53
C ILE A 267 12.77 -26.87 8.21
N GLY A 268 12.95 -28.09 7.69
CA GLY A 268 13.59 -28.31 6.41
C GLY A 268 15.04 -27.83 6.32
N ASP A 269 15.56 -27.83 5.11
CA ASP A 269 16.90 -27.33 4.79
C ASP A 269 16.90 -25.81 4.58
N PRO A 270 18.04 -25.11 4.78
CA PRO A 270 18.19 -23.71 4.41
C PRO A 270 17.97 -23.47 2.91
N GLY A 271 17.32 -22.36 2.57
CA GLY A 271 17.06 -21.94 1.19
C GLY A 271 16.64 -20.49 1.12
N ILE A 272 16.38 -19.97 -0.07
CA ILE A 272 15.81 -18.63 -0.22
C ILE A 272 14.30 -18.74 -0.03
N ILE A 273 13.84 -18.68 1.22
CA ILE A 273 12.42 -18.74 1.56
C ILE A 273 11.79 -17.40 1.15
N TRP A 274 11.01 -17.43 0.06
CA TRP A 274 10.39 -16.23 -0.49
C TRP A 274 9.03 -15.90 0.15
N TYR A 275 8.27 -16.95 0.47
CA TYR A 275 6.97 -16.85 1.13
C TYR A 275 6.74 -18.11 1.97
N TYR A 276 6.03 -17.97 3.06
CA TYR A 276 5.51 -19.09 3.84
C TYR A 276 4.18 -18.71 4.50
N SER A 277 3.31 -19.69 4.69
CA SER A 277 2.07 -19.54 5.45
C SER A 277 1.63 -20.86 6.07
N PRO A 278 1.36 -20.93 7.38
CA PRO A 278 0.80 -22.13 8.01
C PRO A 278 -0.68 -22.31 7.59
N SER A 279 -1.07 -23.58 7.37
CA SER A 279 -2.48 -23.92 7.18
C SER A 279 -3.32 -23.49 8.40
N PRO A 280 -4.62 -23.19 8.23
CA PRO A 280 -5.46 -22.76 9.35
C PRO A 280 -5.53 -23.75 10.52
N ASP A 281 -5.28 -25.03 10.28
CA ASP A 281 -5.21 -26.08 11.31
C ASP A 281 -3.80 -26.33 11.84
N ALA A 282 -2.80 -25.55 11.39
CA ALA A 282 -1.39 -25.65 11.76
C ALA A 282 -0.77 -27.05 11.57
N ARG A 283 -1.23 -27.82 10.56
CA ARG A 283 -0.63 -29.14 10.23
C ARG A 283 0.34 -29.06 9.06
N TYR A 284 0.21 -28.08 8.18
CA TYR A 284 1.00 -27.93 6.96
C TYR A 284 1.48 -26.50 6.82
N LEU A 285 2.49 -26.35 5.96
CA LEU A 285 3.08 -25.08 5.57
C LEU A 285 3.02 -24.96 4.04
N LEU A 286 2.47 -23.89 3.53
CA LEU A 286 2.69 -23.48 2.14
C LEU A 286 4.00 -22.70 2.12
N VAL A 287 4.97 -23.19 1.32
CA VAL A 287 6.31 -22.61 1.24
C VAL A 287 6.65 -22.33 -0.22
N SER A 288 7.16 -21.16 -0.49
CA SER A 288 7.74 -20.77 -1.78
C SER A 288 9.23 -20.49 -1.60
N GLN A 289 10.04 -21.07 -2.46
CA GLN A 289 11.49 -20.85 -2.48
C GLN A 289 11.92 -20.33 -3.84
N LEU A 290 12.80 -19.33 -3.86
CA LEU A 290 13.50 -18.96 -5.07
C LEU A 290 14.67 -19.92 -5.30
N VAL A 291 14.80 -20.40 -6.53
CA VAL A 291 15.83 -21.36 -6.92
C VAL A 291 16.59 -20.86 -8.14
N ARG A 292 17.81 -21.37 -8.36
CA ARG A 292 18.55 -21.08 -9.60
C ARG A 292 17.83 -21.69 -10.81
N PRO A 293 17.93 -21.05 -12.02
CA PRO A 293 18.77 -19.89 -12.34
C PRO A 293 18.14 -18.56 -11.94
N PHE A 294 18.98 -17.59 -11.53
CA PHE A 294 18.57 -16.21 -11.35
C PHE A 294 18.62 -15.44 -12.69
N SER A 295 18.16 -14.19 -12.71
CA SER A 295 18.08 -13.38 -13.92
C SER A 295 18.71 -12.00 -13.74
N TYR A 296 19.38 -11.52 -14.79
CA TYR A 296 19.87 -10.14 -14.91
C TYR A 296 18.87 -9.20 -15.57
N MET A 297 17.67 -9.69 -15.91
CA MET A 297 16.68 -8.94 -16.67
C MET A 297 15.43 -8.56 -15.89
N VAL A 298 15.17 -9.26 -14.78
CA VAL A 298 13.99 -9.09 -13.93
C VAL A 298 14.38 -9.11 -12.46
N THR A 299 13.50 -8.62 -11.61
CA THR A 299 13.67 -8.62 -10.15
C THR A 299 13.36 -9.98 -9.53
N ALA A 300 13.77 -10.19 -8.28
CA ALA A 300 13.64 -11.44 -7.52
C ALA A 300 12.24 -12.07 -7.59
N GLY A 301 11.16 -11.29 -7.48
CA GLY A 301 9.79 -11.81 -7.58
C GLY A 301 9.40 -12.44 -8.93
N ARG A 302 10.33 -12.51 -9.89
CA ARG A 302 10.17 -13.18 -11.19
C ARG A 302 11.21 -14.27 -11.46
N PHE A 303 12.05 -14.57 -10.47
CA PHE A 303 13.02 -15.65 -10.59
C PHE A 303 12.34 -17.02 -10.64
N ALA A 304 13.11 -18.05 -10.90
CA ALA A 304 12.65 -19.43 -10.81
C ALA A 304 12.22 -19.70 -9.36
N GLU A 305 11.07 -20.35 -9.20
CA GLU A 305 10.40 -20.49 -7.92
C GLU A 305 9.79 -21.89 -7.80
N LEU A 306 9.96 -22.51 -6.64
CA LEU A 306 9.34 -23.77 -6.26
C LEU A 306 8.32 -23.50 -5.17
N VAL A 307 7.06 -23.89 -5.38
CA VAL A 307 5.97 -23.74 -4.43
C VAL A 307 5.51 -25.11 -3.97
N GLU A 308 5.58 -25.36 -2.67
CA GLU A 308 5.33 -26.67 -2.08
C GLU A 308 4.47 -26.56 -0.81
N VAL A 309 3.82 -27.67 -0.47
CA VAL A 309 3.27 -27.91 0.85
C VAL A 309 4.23 -28.78 1.62
N TRP A 310 4.66 -28.29 2.78
CA TRP A 310 5.52 -29.05 3.70
C TRP A 310 4.77 -29.48 4.96
N ASP A 311 5.26 -30.56 5.59
CA ASP A 311 4.97 -30.83 6.99
C ASP A 311 5.89 -29.97 7.92
N PHE A 312 5.68 -30.03 9.23
CA PHE A 312 6.51 -29.29 10.18
C PHE A 312 7.89 -29.91 10.44
N GLU A 313 8.19 -31.08 9.88
CA GLU A 313 9.53 -31.66 9.78
C GLU A 313 10.30 -31.12 8.55
N GLY A 314 9.60 -30.44 7.62
CA GLY A 314 10.19 -29.89 6.39
C GLY A 314 10.20 -30.87 5.22
N ASN A 315 9.42 -31.96 5.31
CA ASN A 315 9.26 -32.86 4.18
C ASN A 315 8.21 -32.31 3.23
N THR A 316 8.50 -32.35 1.92
CA THR A 316 7.53 -32.01 0.87
C THR A 316 6.39 -33.02 0.86
N VAL A 317 5.18 -32.57 1.15
CA VAL A 317 3.94 -33.35 1.06
C VAL A 317 3.35 -33.28 -0.35
N PHE A 318 3.42 -32.07 -0.95
CA PHE A 318 2.87 -31.82 -2.28
C PHE A 318 3.63 -30.68 -2.97
N GLU A 319 4.02 -30.89 -4.23
CA GLU A 319 4.53 -29.83 -5.10
C GLU A 319 3.36 -29.15 -5.80
N VAL A 320 3.12 -27.86 -5.48
CA VAL A 320 2.04 -27.07 -6.08
C VAL A 320 2.45 -26.57 -7.46
N ALA A 321 3.67 -26.04 -7.58
CA ALA A 321 4.20 -25.50 -8.82
C ALA A 321 5.72 -25.36 -8.81
N ALA A 322 6.32 -25.53 -9.98
CA ALA A 322 7.72 -25.20 -10.25
C ALA A 322 7.77 -24.20 -11.43
N PHE A 323 8.09 -22.96 -11.15
CA PHE A 323 8.13 -21.89 -12.15
C PHE A 323 9.54 -21.66 -12.66
N PRO A 324 9.73 -21.56 -13.99
CA PRO A 324 10.97 -21.01 -14.54
C PRO A 324 11.03 -19.49 -14.30
N VAL A 325 12.14 -18.85 -14.68
CA VAL A 325 12.26 -17.39 -14.71
C VAL A 325 11.15 -16.81 -15.59
N ARG A 326 10.39 -15.83 -15.04
CA ARG A 326 9.20 -15.25 -15.67
C ARG A 326 9.53 -13.89 -16.31
N ASP A 327 10.44 -13.86 -17.26
CA ASP A 327 10.92 -12.65 -17.94
C ASP A 327 10.12 -12.28 -19.19
N ALA A 328 9.29 -13.18 -19.72
CA ALA A 328 8.54 -13.03 -20.97
C ALA A 328 7.06 -12.64 -20.80
N ILE A 329 6.61 -12.27 -19.58
CA ILE A 329 5.21 -11.87 -19.37
C ILE A 329 4.92 -10.57 -20.16
N PRO A 330 3.84 -10.53 -20.98
CA PRO A 330 3.43 -9.31 -21.69
C PRO A 330 3.24 -8.12 -20.77
N ILE A 331 3.48 -6.88 -21.26
CA ILE A 331 3.35 -5.65 -20.44
C ILE A 331 1.90 -5.21 -20.29
N ALA A 332 0.98 -5.67 -21.10
CA ALA A 332 -0.43 -5.26 -21.05
C ALA A 332 -1.04 -5.51 -19.67
N THR A 333 -1.80 -4.52 -19.18
CA THR A 333 -2.53 -4.65 -17.91
C THR A 333 -3.54 -5.79 -18.02
N GLY A 334 -3.53 -6.69 -17.04
CA GLY A 334 -4.31 -7.94 -17.08
C GLY A 334 -3.54 -9.12 -17.67
N SER A 335 -2.30 -8.93 -18.19
CA SER A 335 -1.43 -10.06 -18.54
C SER A 335 -0.81 -10.69 -17.30
N THR A 336 -0.65 -12.00 -17.34
CA THR A 336 -0.08 -12.81 -16.26
C THR A 336 0.79 -13.95 -16.85
N PHE A 337 1.21 -14.89 -16.04
CA PHE A 337 1.94 -16.07 -16.48
C PHE A 337 1.03 -17.31 -16.50
N GLU A 338 1.45 -18.34 -17.18
CA GLU A 338 0.80 -19.66 -17.17
C GLU A 338 1.10 -20.41 -15.88
N GLY A 339 0.11 -21.20 -15.41
CA GLY A 339 0.21 -22.03 -14.21
C GLY A 339 -0.45 -21.36 -12.98
N PRO A 340 -0.33 -22.03 -11.82
CA PRO A 340 -0.94 -21.60 -10.58
C PRO A 340 -0.46 -20.23 -10.12
N ARG A 341 -1.35 -19.34 -9.72
CA ARG A 341 -1.07 -18.05 -9.11
C ARG A 341 -2.05 -17.75 -8.00
N SER A 342 -1.74 -16.76 -7.14
CA SER A 342 -2.54 -16.45 -5.96
C SER A 342 -2.78 -17.71 -5.10
N ILE A 343 -1.72 -18.49 -4.92
CA ILE A 343 -1.76 -19.75 -4.17
C ILE A 343 -1.85 -19.38 -2.69
N VAL A 344 -2.93 -19.78 -2.04
CA VAL A 344 -3.20 -19.45 -0.62
C VAL A 344 -3.97 -20.58 0.05
N TRP A 345 -3.98 -20.60 1.37
CA TRP A 345 -4.93 -21.39 2.13
C TRP A 345 -6.32 -20.79 2.09
N ARG A 346 -7.33 -21.60 1.98
CA ARG A 346 -8.71 -21.23 2.21
C ARG A 346 -8.88 -20.92 3.71
N SER A 347 -9.18 -19.67 4.07
CA SER A 347 -9.11 -19.19 5.46
C SER A 347 -10.15 -19.79 6.40
N ASP A 348 -11.31 -20.21 5.87
CA ASP A 348 -12.44 -20.79 6.62
C ASP A 348 -12.37 -22.34 6.73
N ALA A 349 -11.39 -22.99 6.10
CA ALA A 349 -11.21 -24.45 6.11
C ALA A 349 -9.89 -24.83 6.83
N ASP A 350 -9.71 -26.10 7.14
CA ASP A 350 -8.54 -26.58 7.89
C ASP A 350 -7.25 -26.52 7.06
N ALA A 351 -7.17 -27.31 5.99
CA ALA A 351 -6.00 -27.39 5.12
C ALA A 351 -6.46 -27.60 3.68
N THR A 352 -7.00 -26.55 3.06
CA THR A 352 -7.46 -26.55 1.69
C THR A 352 -6.73 -25.45 0.93
N LEU A 353 -5.94 -25.81 -0.09
CA LEU A 353 -5.33 -24.87 -1.02
C LEU A 353 -6.36 -24.28 -1.97
N CYS A 354 -6.16 -23.01 -2.32
CA CYS A 354 -6.85 -22.32 -3.39
C CYS A 354 -5.84 -21.65 -4.30
N TRP A 355 -6.01 -21.75 -5.61
CA TRP A 355 -5.22 -21.00 -6.58
C TRP A 355 -6.01 -20.72 -7.85
N THR A 356 -5.44 -19.89 -8.70
CA THR A 356 -6.05 -19.50 -9.98
C THR A 356 -5.08 -19.75 -11.12
N GLU A 357 -5.59 -20.22 -12.27
CA GLU A 357 -4.83 -20.38 -13.50
C GLU A 357 -5.43 -19.61 -14.65
N ALA A 358 -4.57 -19.07 -15.52
CA ALA A 358 -5.01 -18.39 -16.74
C ALA A 358 -5.40 -19.42 -17.82
N LEU A 359 -6.59 -19.24 -18.42
CA LEU A 359 -7.10 -20.09 -19.51
C LEU A 359 -6.78 -19.52 -20.90
N ASP A 360 -6.25 -18.30 -20.97
CA ASP A 360 -5.90 -17.56 -22.20
C ASP A 360 -4.38 -17.45 -22.40
N GLY A 361 -3.60 -18.36 -21.79
CA GLY A 361 -2.13 -18.31 -21.82
C GLY A 361 -1.53 -17.10 -21.09
N GLY A 362 -2.32 -16.40 -20.27
CA GLY A 362 -1.90 -15.21 -19.55
C GLY A 362 -1.79 -13.96 -20.42
N ASP A 363 -2.18 -14.00 -21.69
CA ASP A 363 -2.16 -12.86 -22.61
C ASP A 363 -3.50 -12.12 -22.60
N ALA A 364 -3.51 -10.90 -22.02
CA ALA A 364 -4.69 -10.05 -22.01
C ALA A 364 -5.15 -9.62 -23.42
N GLY A 365 -4.29 -9.72 -24.43
CA GLY A 365 -4.61 -9.43 -25.84
C GLY A 365 -5.25 -10.59 -26.58
N ALA A 366 -5.20 -11.82 -26.05
CA ALA A 366 -5.82 -12.98 -26.67
C ALA A 366 -7.34 -12.92 -26.61
N GLU A 367 -8.01 -13.40 -27.67
CA GLU A 367 -9.47 -13.62 -27.64
C GLU A 367 -9.77 -14.87 -26.82
N ALA A 368 -10.54 -14.74 -25.75
CA ALA A 368 -10.92 -15.85 -24.88
C ALA A 368 -12.30 -15.62 -24.29
N GLU A 369 -13.13 -16.65 -24.21
CA GLU A 369 -14.43 -16.64 -23.53
C GLU A 369 -14.25 -16.70 -22.01
N LEU A 370 -13.33 -17.52 -21.55
CA LEU A 370 -12.94 -17.68 -20.16
C LEU A 370 -11.47 -17.30 -20.01
N ARG A 371 -11.15 -16.54 -18.96
CA ARG A 371 -9.78 -16.06 -18.77
C ARG A 371 -9.07 -16.68 -17.58
N ASP A 372 -9.82 -16.99 -16.53
CA ASP A 372 -9.28 -17.57 -15.31
C ASP A 372 -10.13 -18.71 -14.81
N ARG A 373 -9.49 -19.64 -14.10
CA ARG A 373 -10.16 -20.72 -13.37
C ARG A 373 -9.58 -20.80 -11.95
N ILE A 374 -10.48 -20.92 -10.98
CA ILE A 374 -10.12 -21.10 -9.57
C ILE A 374 -10.21 -22.59 -9.24
N TYR A 375 -9.18 -23.10 -8.55
CA TYR A 375 -9.07 -24.48 -8.10
C TYR A 375 -9.01 -24.58 -6.59
N LEU A 376 -9.49 -25.71 -6.07
CA LEU A 376 -9.34 -26.11 -4.68
C LEU A 376 -8.66 -27.50 -4.62
N LEU A 377 -7.82 -27.69 -3.60
CA LEU A 377 -7.24 -28.99 -3.28
C LEU A 377 -7.14 -29.13 -1.76
N GLU A 378 -7.85 -30.12 -1.22
CA GLU A 378 -7.91 -30.40 0.21
C GLU A 378 -6.83 -31.43 0.61
N ALA A 379 -6.31 -31.29 1.82
CA ALA A 379 -5.44 -32.31 2.40
C ALA A 379 -6.12 -33.71 2.43
N PRO A 380 -5.37 -34.81 2.16
CA PRO A 380 -3.91 -34.92 2.11
C PRO A 380 -3.26 -34.61 0.73
N PHE A 381 -3.91 -33.90 -0.18
CA PHE A 381 -3.44 -33.46 -1.49
C PHE A 381 -3.19 -34.61 -2.52
N ASP A 382 -3.83 -35.75 -2.33
CA ASP A 382 -3.72 -36.93 -3.17
C ASP A 382 -4.82 -37.04 -4.24
N ALA A 383 -5.76 -36.10 -4.26
CA ALA A 383 -6.82 -35.99 -5.25
C ALA A 383 -6.43 -35.04 -6.38
N GLU A 384 -7.15 -35.12 -7.51
CA GLU A 384 -7.08 -34.09 -8.54
C GLU A 384 -7.69 -32.78 -8.06
N PRO A 385 -7.09 -31.62 -8.37
CA PRO A 385 -7.65 -30.32 -8.00
C PRO A 385 -9.08 -30.14 -8.51
N ALA A 386 -9.98 -29.76 -7.62
CA ALA A 386 -11.36 -29.50 -7.96
C ALA A 386 -11.52 -28.09 -8.53
N LYS A 387 -12.22 -27.96 -9.67
CA LYS A 387 -12.64 -26.67 -10.18
C LYS A 387 -13.66 -26.04 -9.23
N LEU A 388 -13.40 -24.79 -8.80
CA LEU A 388 -14.35 -24.02 -8.01
C LEU A 388 -15.20 -23.10 -8.91
N LEU A 389 -14.56 -22.30 -9.78
CA LEU A 389 -15.25 -21.31 -10.62
C LEU A 389 -14.43 -21.00 -11.88
N ASP A 390 -15.13 -20.83 -13.00
CA ASP A 390 -14.60 -20.23 -14.23
C ASP A 390 -14.98 -18.75 -14.29
N LEU A 391 -14.02 -17.88 -14.63
CA LEU A 391 -14.19 -16.44 -14.73
C LEU A 391 -14.01 -15.96 -16.17
N THR A 392 -14.82 -15.01 -16.57
CA THR A 392 -14.74 -14.37 -17.90
C THR A 392 -13.70 -13.25 -17.94
N SER A 393 -13.20 -12.85 -16.78
CA SER A 393 -12.21 -11.80 -16.57
C SER A 393 -11.08 -12.29 -15.66
N ARG A 394 -10.17 -11.42 -15.25
CA ARG A 394 -9.11 -11.78 -14.31
C ARG A 394 -9.65 -11.88 -12.89
N PHE A 395 -9.22 -12.90 -12.19
CA PHE A 395 -9.46 -13.05 -10.77
C PHE A 395 -8.98 -11.82 -9.98
N GLY A 396 -9.87 -11.25 -9.17
CA GLY A 396 -9.60 -10.09 -8.32
C GLY A 396 -9.35 -10.44 -6.87
N GLY A 397 -9.94 -11.53 -6.39
CA GLY A 397 -9.84 -11.98 -5.01
C GLY A 397 -11.01 -12.85 -4.58
N ILE A 398 -10.88 -13.44 -3.40
CA ILE A 398 -11.93 -14.23 -2.76
C ILE A 398 -11.99 -13.93 -1.26
N VAL A 399 -13.19 -13.73 -0.73
CA VAL A 399 -13.45 -13.59 0.70
C VAL A 399 -14.24 -14.79 1.15
N TRP A 400 -13.62 -15.60 1.99
CA TRP A 400 -14.19 -16.86 2.50
C TRP A 400 -15.10 -16.61 3.70
N GLY A 401 -16.21 -17.30 3.75
CA GLY A 401 -17.12 -17.28 4.91
C GLY A 401 -17.34 -18.66 5.51
N ASN A 402 -17.73 -19.62 4.67
CA ASN A 402 -17.90 -21.04 5.01
C ASN A 402 -18.20 -21.85 3.74
N ASP A 403 -18.45 -23.15 3.87
CA ASP A 403 -18.77 -24.06 2.76
C ASP A 403 -20.01 -23.64 1.93
N SER A 404 -20.88 -22.80 2.48
CA SER A 404 -22.09 -22.33 1.77
C SER A 404 -21.98 -20.89 1.28
N LEU A 405 -20.90 -20.17 1.57
CA LEU A 405 -20.77 -18.76 1.25
C LEU A 405 -19.31 -18.33 1.10
N ALA A 406 -18.95 -17.87 -0.08
CA ALA A 406 -17.78 -17.03 -0.32
C ALA A 406 -18.12 -15.98 -1.38
N ILE A 407 -17.37 -14.89 -1.43
CA ILE A 407 -17.51 -13.82 -2.40
C ILE A 407 -16.25 -13.78 -3.26
N VAL A 408 -16.41 -13.95 -4.57
CA VAL A 408 -15.33 -13.88 -5.57
C VAL A 408 -15.47 -12.58 -6.35
N SER A 409 -14.36 -11.91 -6.61
CA SER A 409 -14.31 -10.75 -7.51
C SER A 409 -13.50 -11.07 -8.76
N GLU A 410 -13.93 -10.51 -9.89
CA GLU A 410 -13.18 -10.49 -11.14
C GLU A 410 -13.17 -9.08 -11.73
N TRP A 411 -12.16 -8.77 -12.54
CA TRP A 411 -11.99 -7.45 -13.15
C TRP A 411 -11.39 -7.53 -14.55
N TRP A 412 -11.73 -6.55 -15.41
CA TRP A 412 -11.20 -6.47 -16.75
C TRP A 412 -10.78 -5.03 -17.14
N TRP A 413 -9.48 -4.86 -17.31
CA TRP A 413 -8.89 -3.53 -17.56
C TRP A 413 -9.41 -2.82 -18.80
N PRO A 414 -9.54 -3.47 -20.00
CA PRO A 414 -9.96 -2.78 -21.21
C PRO A 414 -11.35 -2.13 -21.10
N THR A 415 -12.28 -2.74 -20.37
CA THR A 415 -13.66 -2.26 -20.20
C THR A 415 -13.89 -1.57 -18.87
N ARG A 416 -12.90 -1.57 -17.98
CA ARG A 416 -13.05 -1.06 -16.59
C ARG A 416 -14.15 -1.78 -15.80
N ASN A 417 -14.52 -2.96 -16.21
CA ASN A 417 -15.57 -3.74 -15.56
C ASN A 417 -15.04 -4.56 -14.40
N GLU A 418 -15.80 -4.61 -13.33
CA GLU A 418 -15.64 -5.52 -12.20
C GLU A 418 -16.96 -6.23 -11.89
N ARG A 419 -16.85 -7.47 -11.41
CA ARG A 419 -17.99 -8.28 -10.97
C ARG A 419 -17.72 -8.91 -9.63
N GLY A 420 -18.78 -9.02 -8.84
CA GLY A 420 -18.81 -9.76 -7.57
C GLY A 420 -19.76 -10.96 -7.67
N TRP A 421 -19.26 -12.12 -7.29
CA TRP A 421 -19.99 -13.38 -7.34
C TRP A 421 -20.14 -13.99 -5.95
N ARG A 422 -21.34 -14.43 -5.62
CA ARG A 422 -21.60 -15.32 -4.50
C ARG A 422 -21.48 -16.77 -4.95
N ILE A 423 -20.70 -17.56 -4.23
CA ILE A 423 -20.49 -18.98 -4.51
C ILE A 423 -20.70 -19.83 -3.24
N ARG A 424 -20.86 -21.14 -3.45
CA ARG A 424 -20.95 -22.14 -2.39
C ARG A 424 -19.75 -23.10 -2.49
N PRO A 425 -18.65 -22.85 -1.76
CA PRO A 425 -17.43 -23.63 -1.91
C PRO A 425 -17.60 -25.15 -1.69
N GLY A 426 -18.48 -25.54 -0.77
CA GLY A 426 -18.82 -26.97 -0.56
C GLY A 426 -19.72 -27.59 -1.64
N GLN A 427 -20.14 -26.81 -2.65
CA GLN A 427 -20.97 -27.24 -3.78
C GLN A 427 -20.44 -26.62 -5.07
N PRO A 428 -19.23 -26.98 -5.52
CA PRO A 428 -18.56 -26.31 -6.65
C PRO A 428 -19.32 -26.38 -7.98
N ASP A 429 -20.24 -27.35 -8.13
CA ASP A 429 -21.11 -27.47 -9.30
C ASP A 429 -22.36 -26.58 -9.23
N SER A 430 -22.59 -25.88 -8.11
CA SER A 430 -23.71 -24.95 -8.01
C SER A 430 -23.45 -23.70 -8.83
N GLU A 431 -24.50 -23.12 -9.40
CA GLU A 431 -24.40 -21.86 -10.15
C GLU A 431 -23.95 -20.72 -9.24
N ALA A 432 -22.97 -19.94 -9.69
CA ALA A 432 -22.55 -18.71 -9.05
C ALA A 432 -23.61 -17.62 -9.25
N GLU A 433 -23.90 -16.86 -8.19
CA GLU A 433 -24.88 -15.79 -8.20
C GLU A 433 -24.19 -14.43 -8.33
N LEU A 434 -24.60 -13.64 -9.33
CA LEU A 434 -24.06 -12.30 -9.55
C LEU A 434 -24.59 -11.34 -8.48
N LEU A 435 -23.67 -10.72 -7.72
CA LEU A 435 -23.99 -9.70 -6.73
C LEU A 435 -23.78 -8.28 -7.26
N ALA A 436 -22.79 -8.08 -8.11
CA ALA A 436 -22.46 -6.79 -8.70
C ALA A 436 -21.83 -6.96 -10.08
N ASP A 437 -22.19 -6.08 -11.02
CA ASP A 437 -21.58 -5.94 -12.35
C ASP A 437 -21.55 -4.46 -12.70
N ARG A 438 -20.36 -3.83 -12.67
CA ARG A 438 -20.22 -2.38 -12.82
C ARG A 438 -18.87 -1.97 -13.42
N SER A 439 -18.76 -0.73 -13.84
CA SER A 439 -17.46 -0.11 -14.06
C SER A 439 -16.90 0.41 -12.72
N TRP A 440 -15.65 0.06 -12.38
CA TRP A 440 -15.00 0.64 -11.19
C TRP A 440 -14.70 2.14 -11.33
N GLU A 441 -14.75 2.69 -12.56
CA GLU A 441 -14.65 4.14 -12.78
C GLU A 441 -15.90 4.88 -12.28
N ASP A 442 -17.05 4.20 -12.24
CA ASP A 442 -18.30 4.77 -11.70
C ASP A 442 -18.32 4.65 -10.17
N ARG A 443 -17.71 5.64 -9.52
CA ARG A 443 -17.59 5.70 -8.06
C ARG A 443 -18.93 5.86 -7.34
N TYR A 444 -19.93 6.46 -8.01
CA TYR A 444 -21.25 6.68 -7.40
C TYR A 444 -22.06 5.40 -7.26
N SER A 445 -21.78 4.38 -8.08
CA SER A 445 -22.42 3.06 -8.00
C SER A 445 -21.64 2.05 -7.16
N ASP A 446 -20.56 2.46 -6.48
CA ASP A 446 -19.74 1.55 -5.68
C ASP A 446 -20.52 1.00 -4.47
N PRO A 447 -20.81 -0.33 -4.43
CA PRO A 447 -21.53 -0.95 -3.33
C PRO A 447 -20.69 -1.10 -2.06
N GLY A 448 -19.39 -0.78 -2.12
CA GLY A 448 -18.43 -1.05 -1.06
C GLY A 448 -17.89 -2.48 -1.07
N THR A 449 -17.02 -2.76 -0.10
CA THR A 449 -16.32 -4.04 0.05
C THR A 449 -16.87 -4.87 1.20
N PRO A 450 -16.94 -6.21 1.07
CA PRO A 450 -17.36 -7.09 2.14
C PRO A 450 -16.50 -6.92 3.40
N ARG A 451 -17.15 -6.87 4.56
CA ARG A 451 -16.46 -6.77 5.85
C ARG A 451 -16.02 -8.14 6.32
N THR A 452 -14.84 -8.18 6.92
CA THR A 452 -14.24 -9.40 7.47
C THR A 452 -13.93 -9.25 8.95
N ARG A 453 -13.77 -10.39 9.63
CA ARG A 453 -13.28 -10.50 11.01
C ARG A 453 -12.26 -11.63 11.11
N LEU A 454 -11.47 -11.64 12.16
CA LEU A 454 -10.63 -12.78 12.47
C LEU A 454 -11.50 -13.87 13.16
N ASP A 455 -11.32 -15.12 12.76
CA ASP A 455 -11.88 -16.27 13.46
C ASP A 455 -11.00 -16.66 14.67
N SER A 456 -11.36 -17.71 15.38
CA SER A 456 -10.61 -18.18 16.55
C SER A 456 -9.19 -18.70 16.23
N ARG A 457 -8.87 -18.90 14.95
CA ARG A 457 -7.54 -19.31 14.45
C ARG A 457 -6.71 -18.11 13.97
N GLY A 458 -7.24 -16.88 14.13
CA GLY A 458 -6.62 -15.67 13.62
C GLY A 458 -6.73 -15.49 12.09
N LYS A 459 -7.58 -16.26 11.41
CA LYS A 459 -7.76 -16.17 9.95
C LYS A 459 -8.94 -15.27 9.61
N SER A 460 -8.78 -14.50 8.50
CA SER A 460 -9.80 -13.54 8.05
C SER A 460 -10.98 -14.27 7.38
N VAL A 461 -12.19 -14.07 7.88
CA VAL A 461 -13.42 -14.61 7.33
C VAL A 461 -14.48 -13.54 7.15
N LEU A 462 -15.43 -13.78 6.24
CA LEU A 462 -16.54 -12.89 5.94
C LEU A 462 -17.44 -12.69 7.17
N VAL A 463 -17.81 -11.45 7.44
CA VAL A 463 -18.82 -11.13 8.46
C VAL A 463 -20.21 -11.37 7.91
N THR A 464 -20.99 -12.20 8.59
CA THR A 464 -22.40 -12.43 8.30
C THR A 464 -23.27 -12.00 9.47
N SER A 465 -24.57 -11.75 9.20
CA SER A 465 -25.57 -11.65 10.27
C SER A 465 -25.64 -12.96 11.07
N PRO A 466 -26.12 -12.94 12.32
CA PRO A 466 -26.20 -14.14 13.16
C PRO A 466 -26.97 -15.32 12.56
N ASP A 467 -27.93 -15.04 11.69
CA ASP A 467 -28.71 -16.04 10.94
C ASP A 467 -28.04 -16.46 9.61
N GLY A 468 -26.90 -15.85 9.24
CA GLY A 468 -26.20 -16.10 7.98
C GLY A 468 -26.87 -15.55 6.74
N GLY A 469 -28.00 -14.82 6.87
CA GLY A 469 -28.80 -14.34 5.76
C GLY A 469 -28.29 -13.07 5.10
N SER A 470 -27.38 -12.36 5.71
CA SER A 470 -26.85 -11.08 5.20
C SER A 470 -25.34 -10.98 5.36
N ILE A 471 -24.71 -10.14 4.54
CA ILE A 471 -23.33 -9.69 4.66
C ILE A 471 -23.30 -8.16 4.84
N TYR A 472 -22.14 -7.63 5.23
CA TYR A 472 -21.96 -6.21 5.44
C TYR A 472 -20.93 -5.65 4.48
N LEU A 473 -21.22 -4.45 3.93
CA LEU A 473 -20.40 -3.75 2.96
C LEU A 473 -20.04 -2.36 3.51
N ALA A 474 -18.81 -1.93 3.31
CA ALA A 474 -18.43 -0.55 3.62
C ALA A 474 -17.66 0.05 2.45
N GLY A 475 -17.93 1.32 2.15
CA GLY A 475 -17.35 2.03 1.02
C GLY A 475 -17.17 3.52 1.30
N ASP A 476 -16.52 4.21 0.37
CA ASP A 476 -16.23 5.63 0.47
C ASP A 476 -17.48 6.52 0.28
N GLY A 477 -18.53 6.00 -0.37
CA GLY A 477 -19.78 6.73 -0.54
C GLY A 477 -19.63 7.98 -1.39
N ALA A 478 -18.95 7.84 -2.54
CA ALA A 478 -18.79 8.95 -3.48
C ALA A 478 -20.15 9.52 -3.90
N SER A 479 -20.25 10.84 -3.98
CA SER A 479 -21.48 11.56 -4.32
C SER A 479 -21.16 12.92 -4.94
N PRO A 480 -22.16 13.61 -5.54
CA PRO A 480 -21.98 14.98 -6.02
C PRO A 480 -21.56 16.00 -4.95
N GLU A 481 -21.74 15.69 -3.66
CA GLU A 481 -21.28 16.52 -2.53
C GLU A 481 -19.91 16.10 -1.98
N GLY A 482 -19.27 15.11 -2.62
CA GLY A 482 -18.03 14.48 -2.19
C GLY A 482 -18.25 13.15 -1.47
N ASP A 483 -17.14 12.56 -1.02
CA ASP A 483 -17.13 11.25 -0.39
C ASP A 483 -17.74 11.29 1.02
N ARG A 484 -18.65 10.35 1.29
CA ARG A 484 -19.36 10.20 2.57
C ARG A 484 -19.44 8.71 2.93
N PRO A 485 -18.43 8.16 3.63
CA PRO A 485 -18.34 6.73 3.88
C PRO A 485 -19.57 6.14 4.55
N PHE A 486 -19.81 4.87 4.24
CA PHE A 486 -21.01 4.17 4.68
C PHE A 486 -20.76 2.74 5.17
N LEU A 487 -21.74 2.20 5.87
CA LEU A 487 -21.85 0.78 6.22
C LEU A 487 -23.26 0.30 5.84
N ASP A 488 -23.31 -0.72 5.00
CA ASP A 488 -24.54 -1.32 4.50
C ASP A 488 -24.67 -2.78 4.93
N ARG A 489 -25.91 -3.26 5.03
CA ARG A 489 -26.28 -4.67 5.13
C ARG A 489 -26.90 -5.12 3.83
N LEU A 490 -26.35 -6.14 3.20
CA LEU A 490 -26.90 -6.78 1.98
C LEU A 490 -27.58 -8.09 2.36
N ASP A 491 -28.89 -8.19 2.15
CA ASP A 491 -29.65 -9.44 2.26
C ASP A 491 -29.32 -10.36 1.08
N LEU A 492 -28.84 -11.57 1.40
CA LEU A 492 -28.38 -12.52 0.39
C LEU A 492 -29.49 -13.25 -0.35
N SER A 493 -30.74 -13.13 0.08
CA SER A 493 -31.91 -13.77 -0.56
C SER A 493 -32.65 -12.84 -1.51
N THR A 494 -32.69 -11.54 -1.20
CA THR A 494 -33.43 -10.53 -1.97
C THR A 494 -32.51 -9.58 -2.73
N LEU A 495 -31.21 -9.54 -2.35
CA LEU A 495 -30.21 -8.56 -2.78
C LEU A 495 -30.60 -7.11 -2.42
N GLU A 496 -31.50 -6.93 -1.47
CA GLU A 496 -31.84 -5.60 -0.95
C GLU A 496 -30.73 -5.10 -0.01
N VAL A 497 -30.44 -3.81 -0.15
CA VAL A 497 -29.40 -3.12 0.64
C VAL A 497 -30.06 -2.20 1.67
N GLU A 498 -29.71 -2.39 2.93
CA GLU A 498 -30.07 -1.48 4.02
C GLU A 498 -28.88 -0.66 4.49
N ARG A 499 -28.98 0.67 4.42
CA ARG A 499 -27.97 1.60 4.94
C ARG A 499 -28.02 1.65 6.47
N LEU A 500 -27.02 1.06 7.12
CA LEU A 500 -26.89 1.06 8.60
C LEU A 500 -26.22 2.32 9.13
N PHE A 501 -25.28 2.88 8.36
CA PHE A 501 -24.53 4.07 8.73
C PHE A 501 -24.13 4.86 7.50
N HIS A 502 -24.10 6.19 7.61
CA HIS A 502 -23.64 7.08 6.57
C HIS A 502 -23.03 8.33 7.20
N SER A 503 -21.76 8.60 6.90
CA SER A 503 -21.04 9.78 7.39
C SER A 503 -21.77 11.07 7.04
N GLN A 504 -21.83 12.02 7.98
CA GLN A 504 -22.51 13.30 7.80
C GLN A 504 -21.57 14.48 8.08
N PRO A 505 -21.65 15.55 7.28
CA PRO A 505 -20.93 16.77 7.61
C PRO A 505 -21.24 17.28 9.02
N PRO A 506 -20.27 17.83 9.77
CA PRO A 506 -18.93 18.23 9.31
C PRO A 506 -17.87 17.12 9.39
N PHE A 507 -18.29 15.88 9.69
CA PHE A 507 -17.37 14.77 9.89
C PHE A 507 -17.16 13.93 8.63
N PHE A 508 -15.99 13.31 8.56
CA PHE A 508 -15.69 12.22 7.67
C PHE A 508 -15.43 10.98 8.54
N GLU A 509 -16.34 10.01 8.46
CA GLU A 509 -16.40 8.88 9.38
C GLU A 509 -16.30 7.57 8.62
N ARG A 510 -15.22 6.81 8.84
CA ARG A 510 -14.95 5.55 8.11
C ARG A 510 -15.22 4.33 8.98
N PRO A 511 -16.28 3.55 8.71
CA PRO A 511 -16.51 2.26 9.36
C PRO A 511 -15.32 1.32 9.17
N SER A 512 -14.86 0.66 10.25
CA SER A 512 -13.73 -0.26 10.24
C SER A 512 -14.18 -1.70 10.39
N ARG A 513 -14.58 -2.13 11.57
CA ARG A 513 -14.96 -3.52 11.83
C ARG A 513 -16.04 -3.62 12.90
N PHE A 514 -16.83 -4.67 12.88
CA PHE A 514 -17.70 -5.02 14.00
C PHE A 514 -16.86 -5.50 15.18
N ILE A 515 -17.33 -5.18 16.40
CA ILE A 515 -16.68 -5.55 17.65
C ILE A 515 -17.51 -6.52 18.50
N ASN A 516 -18.62 -7.02 17.95
CA ASN A 516 -19.46 -8.04 18.60
C ASN A 516 -20.06 -8.98 17.52
N ASP A 517 -20.45 -10.18 17.93
CA ASP A 517 -20.97 -11.21 17.02
C ASP A 517 -22.36 -10.89 16.50
N GLU A 518 -23.15 -10.09 17.23
CA GLU A 518 -24.49 -9.65 16.83
C GLU A 518 -24.44 -8.58 15.72
N CYS A 519 -23.25 -8.08 15.35
CA CYS A 519 -23.05 -7.02 14.37
C CYS A 519 -23.87 -5.76 14.66
N THR A 520 -24.05 -5.44 15.94
CA THR A 520 -24.76 -4.24 16.40
C THR A 520 -23.84 -3.13 16.84
N ARG A 521 -22.55 -3.41 17.03
CA ARG A 521 -21.54 -2.41 17.43
C ARG A 521 -20.35 -2.49 16.48
N PHE A 522 -19.89 -1.34 16.01
CA PHE A 522 -18.73 -1.28 15.13
C PHE A 522 -17.77 -0.15 15.50
N LEU A 523 -16.50 -0.40 15.20
CA LEU A 523 -15.41 0.56 15.28
C LEU A 523 -15.39 1.41 14.02
N PHE A 524 -15.21 2.72 14.18
CA PHE A 524 -15.00 3.64 13.07
C PHE A 524 -14.01 4.73 13.43
N LEU A 525 -13.42 5.35 12.40
CA LEU A 525 -12.54 6.50 12.52
C LEU A 525 -13.32 7.76 12.17
N ARG A 526 -13.38 8.74 13.08
CA ARG A 526 -14.00 10.06 12.87
C ARG A 526 -12.92 11.10 12.78
N GLU A 527 -13.05 11.95 11.78
CA GLU A 527 -12.20 13.10 11.53
C GLU A 527 -12.99 14.26 10.96
N SER A 528 -12.43 15.48 11.01
CA SER A 528 -12.92 16.63 10.27
C SER A 528 -11.74 17.48 9.80
N VAL A 529 -11.99 18.56 9.09
CA VAL A 529 -10.91 19.49 8.68
C VAL A 529 -10.07 19.96 9.88
N ASN A 530 -10.70 20.12 11.05
CA ASN A 530 -10.06 20.64 12.26
C ASN A 530 -9.80 19.57 13.32
N ASP A 531 -10.51 18.44 13.26
CA ASP A 531 -10.42 17.39 14.27
C ASP A 531 -9.54 16.24 13.74
N TYR A 532 -8.43 16.02 14.45
CA TYR A 532 -7.52 14.90 14.13
C TYR A 532 -8.25 13.55 14.22
N PRO A 533 -7.93 12.58 13.34
CA PRO A 533 -8.60 11.30 13.32
C PRO A 533 -8.54 10.57 14.67
N ASN A 534 -9.70 10.18 15.18
CA ASN A 534 -9.84 9.41 16.42
C ASN A 534 -10.80 8.25 16.23
N TYR A 535 -10.57 7.17 16.96
CA TYR A 535 -11.42 5.98 16.95
C TYR A 535 -12.61 6.14 17.86
N TYR A 536 -13.75 5.67 17.38
CA TYR A 536 -15.04 5.63 18.08
C TYR A 536 -15.69 4.26 17.90
N VAL A 537 -16.47 3.87 18.87
CA VAL A 537 -17.39 2.73 18.78
C VAL A 537 -18.81 3.25 18.71
N ARG A 538 -19.57 2.84 17.68
CA ARG A 538 -21.00 3.09 17.54
C ARG A 538 -21.80 1.87 17.92
N ASP A 539 -22.87 2.09 18.67
CA ASP A 539 -23.93 1.12 18.94
C ASP A 539 -25.15 1.45 18.04
N LEU A 540 -25.41 0.57 17.06
CA LEU A 540 -26.51 0.72 16.11
C LEU A 540 -27.90 0.63 16.75
N SER A 541 -28.02 0.11 17.97
CA SER A 541 -29.32 -0.04 18.65
C SER A 541 -29.88 1.25 19.23
N ASN A 542 -28.99 2.23 19.46
CA ASN A 542 -29.36 3.50 20.12
C ASN A 542 -28.61 4.72 19.54
N ASP A 543 -27.84 4.55 18.48
CA ASP A 543 -27.00 5.56 17.82
C ASP A 543 -26.02 6.26 18.78
N ALA A 544 -25.56 5.56 19.82
CA ALA A 544 -24.59 6.10 20.77
C ALA A 544 -23.15 5.88 20.30
N ASP A 545 -22.34 6.94 20.42
CA ASP A 545 -20.91 6.90 20.11
C ASP A 545 -20.09 6.99 21.40
N ILE A 546 -19.06 6.14 21.49
CA ILE A 546 -18.05 6.17 22.55
C ILE A 546 -16.71 6.49 21.88
N GLN A 547 -16.09 7.60 22.25
CA GLN A 547 -14.74 7.92 21.81
C GLN A 547 -13.74 7.03 22.53
N VAL A 548 -12.82 6.39 21.77
CA VAL A 548 -11.83 5.44 22.31
C VAL A 548 -10.44 6.05 22.37
N THR A 549 -10.05 6.85 21.38
CA THR A 549 -8.75 7.54 21.37
C THR A 549 -8.94 9.06 21.45
N PHE A 550 -7.90 9.77 21.93
CA PHE A 550 -7.97 11.23 22.19
C PHE A 550 -6.73 11.92 21.61
N TYR A 551 -6.41 11.61 20.34
CA TYR A 551 -5.28 12.21 19.66
C TYR A 551 -5.58 13.67 19.28
N SER A 552 -4.60 14.54 19.44
CA SER A 552 -4.65 15.93 19.03
C SER A 552 -3.93 16.17 17.71
N ASN A 553 -4.33 17.21 16.98
CA ASN A 553 -3.64 17.62 15.76
C ASN A 553 -2.19 18.04 16.07
N PRO A 554 -1.18 17.33 15.56
CA PRO A 554 0.22 17.66 15.81
C PRO A 554 0.71 18.87 14.99
N VAL A 555 0.05 19.21 13.87
CA VAL A 555 0.39 20.33 12.98
C VAL A 555 -0.55 21.51 13.24
N THR A 556 -0.32 22.23 14.33
CA THR A 556 -1.21 23.32 14.74
C THR A 556 -1.05 24.63 13.96
N VAL A 557 0.10 24.80 13.28
CA VAL A 557 0.44 26.04 12.56
C VAL A 557 -0.51 26.36 11.41
N LEU A 558 -1.15 25.33 10.80
CA LEU A 558 -2.16 25.47 9.77
C LEU A 558 -3.60 25.33 10.32
N GLY A 559 -3.78 25.38 11.63
CA GLY A 559 -5.10 25.43 12.25
C GLY A 559 -5.90 26.64 11.76
N GLY A 560 -7.13 26.39 11.28
CA GLY A 560 -7.98 27.43 10.69
C GLY A 560 -7.67 27.75 9.23
N MET A 561 -6.90 26.92 8.52
CA MET A 561 -6.83 27.01 7.06
C MET A 561 -8.22 26.81 6.46
N HIS A 562 -8.50 27.52 5.37
CA HIS A 562 -9.74 27.31 4.62
C HIS A 562 -9.55 26.11 3.69
N LYS A 563 -10.53 25.20 3.71
CA LYS A 563 -10.63 24.05 2.79
C LYS A 563 -11.98 24.05 2.11
N GLU A 564 -12.00 23.98 0.80
CA GLU A 564 -13.22 23.96 0.00
C GLU A 564 -13.07 22.99 -1.18
N LEU A 565 -14.00 22.07 -1.33
CA LEU A 565 -14.16 21.28 -2.56
C LEU A 565 -14.89 22.15 -3.58
N ILE A 566 -14.17 22.56 -4.62
CA ILE A 566 -14.73 23.41 -5.68
C ILE A 566 -15.04 22.58 -6.92
N THR A 567 -16.09 23.01 -7.64
CA THR A 567 -16.49 22.41 -8.92
C THR A 567 -16.50 23.47 -10.01
N TYR A 568 -16.10 23.07 -11.22
CA TYR A 568 -16.04 23.94 -12.38
C TYR A 568 -16.18 23.11 -13.65
N LYS A 569 -16.28 23.76 -14.81
CA LYS A 569 -16.46 23.06 -16.09
C LYS A 569 -15.26 23.25 -17.00
N ARG A 570 -14.86 22.18 -17.66
CA ARG A 570 -13.98 22.19 -18.82
C ARG A 570 -14.69 22.81 -20.02
N GLU A 571 -13.96 23.29 -21.01
CA GLU A 571 -14.49 23.97 -22.20
C GLU A 571 -15.49 23.09 -22.99
N ASP A 572 -15.30 21.78 -23.00
CA ASP A 572 -16.20 20.80 -23.64
C ASP A 572 -17.44 20.44 -22.79
N GLY A 573 -17.60 21.08 -21.62
CA GLY A 573 -18.72 20.91 -20.72
C GLY A 573 -18.57 19.85 -19.64
N LEU A 574 -17.43 19.13 -19.61
CA LEU A 574 -17.14 18.13 -18.57
C LEU A 574 -17.04 18.79 -17.18
N ASP A 575 -17.69 18.18 -16.20
CA ASP A 575 -17.57 18.61 -14.81
C ASP A 575 -16.21 18.21 -14.25
N LEU A 576 -15.55 19.15 -13.57
CA LEU A 576 -14.26 18.97 -12.91
C LEU A 576 -14.37 19.42 -11.45
N SER A 577 -13.51 18.90 -10.60
CA SER A 577 -13.39 19.30 -9.20
C SER A 577 -11.96 19.48 -8.77
N ALA A 578 -11.75 20.19 -7.66
CA ALA A 578 -10.46 20.36 -6.99
C ALA A 578 -10.70 20.70 -5.52
N THR A 579 -9.71 20.49 -4.67
CA THR A 579 -9.72 21.00 -3.32
C THR A 579 -8.89 22.29 -3.24
N LEU A 580 -9.54 23.39 -2.89
CA LEU A 580 -8.90 24.69 -2.71
C LEU A 580 -8.55 24.90 -1.23
N TYR A 581 -7.28 25.22 -0.98
CA TYR A 581 -6.79 25.58 0.36
C TYR A 581 -6.25 27.01 0.36
N LEU A 582 -6.60 27.76 1.40
CA LEU A 582 -6.14 29.13 1.62
C LEU A 582 -5.46 29.24 2.99
N PRO A 583 -4.43 30.09 3.12
CA PRO A 583 -3.74 30.29 4.40
C PRO A 583 -4.68 30.73 5.52
N PRO A 584 -4.39 30.35 6.78
CA PRO A 584 -5.15 30.83 7.94
C PRO A 584 -5.25 32.35 7.95
N GLY A 585 -6.48 32.86 8.13
CA GLY A 585 -6.74 34.29 8.23
C GLY A 585 -6.76 35.08 6.93
N TYR A 586 -6.50 34.45 5.78
CA TYR A 586 -6.60 35.10 4.47
C TYR A 586 -8.06 35.41 4.11
N SER A 587 -8.25 36.56 3.49
CA SER A 587 -9.52 37.00 2.89
C SER A 587 -9.28 37.43 1.45
N THR A 588 -10.25 37.26 0.55
CA THR A 588 -10.17 37.76 -0.83
C THR A 588 -10.01 39.28 -0.93
N GLU A 589 -10.32 40.02 0.15
CA GLU A 589 -10.06 41.46 0.25
C GLU A 589 -8.55 41.78 0.32
N ASP A 590 -7.73 40.83 0.73
CA ASP A 590 -6.26 40.98 0.77
C ASP A 590 -5.61 40.88 -0.63
N GLY A 591 -6.41 40.57 -1.65
CA GLY A 591 -5.98 40.40 -3.06
C GLY A 591 -5.52 38.97 -3.38
N PRO A 592 -5.31 38.69 -4.69
CA PRO A 592 -4.98 37.34 -5.15
C PRO A 592 -3.57 36.89 -4.70
N LEU A 593 -3.47 35.64 -4.28
CA LEU A 593 -2.23 34.99 -3.83
C LEU A 593 -1.45 34.36 -4.98
N PRO A 594 -0.13 34.16 -4.83
CA PRO A 594 0.56 33.13 -5.61
C PRO A 594 -0.03 31.75 -5.28
N MET A 595 -0.02 30.82 -6.23
CA MET A 595 -0.66 29.53 -6.05
C MET A 595 0.25 28.38 -6.50
N VAL A 596 0.17 27.27 -5.78
CA VAL A 596 0.68 25.97 -6.21
C VAL A 596 -0.51 25.09 -6.59
N MET A 597 -0.54 24.61 -7.83
CA MET A 597 -1.47 23.61 -8.32
C MET A 597 -0.76 22.26 -8.35
N TRP A 598 -1.28 21.26 -7.61
CA TRP A 598 -0.69 19.93 -7.52
C TRP A 598 -1.65 18.90 -8.11
N ALA A 599 -1.30 18.31 -9.24
CA ALA A 599 -2.22 17.54 -10.06
C ALA A 599 -1.69 16.14 -10.41
N TYR A 600 -2.63 15.22 -10.67
CA TYR A 600 -2.35 13.88 -11.18
C TYR A 600 -3.37 13.49 -12.26
N PRO A 601 -2.97 13.33 -13.53
CA PRO A 601 -3.87 12.89 -14.60
C PRO A 601 -4.35 11.45 -14.37
N GLN A 602 -5.58 11.18 -14.79
CA GLN A 602 -6.17 9.84 -14.69
C GLN A 602 -6.87 9.47 -16.01
N ASN A 603 -6.67 8.23 -16.45
CA ASN A 603 -7.28 7.72 -17.68
C ASN A 603 -8.66 7.15 -17.40
N TYR A 604 -9.64 7.50 -18.26
CA TYR A 604 -11.01 7.05 -18.20
C TYR A 604 -11.49 6.46 -19.52
N ARG A 605 -12.42 5.52 -19.43
CA ARG A 605 -13.19 4.97 -20.56
C ARG A 605 -14.59 5.53 -20.64
N SER A 606 -15.01 6.33 -19.66
CA SER A 606 -16.36 6.91 -19.57
C SER A 606 -16.28 8.38 -19.22
N THR A 607 -16.88 9.23 -20.07
CA THR A 607 -17.01 10.68 -19.82
C THR A 607 -17.86 10.94 -18.58
N SER A 608 -18.92 10.17 -18.35
CA SER A 608 -19.80 10.34 -17.18
C SER A 608 -19.08 9.98 -15.88
N ALA A 609 -18.22 8.96 -15.87
CA ALA A 609 -17.39 8.61 -14.72
C ALA A 609 -16.28 9.64 -14.47
N ALA A 610 -15.65 10.13 -15.55
CA ALA A 610 -14.60 11.14 -15.49
C ALA A 610 -15.08 12.49 -14.89
N GLY A 611 -16.36 12.79 -15.02
CA GLY A 611 -17.01 13.99 -14.46
C GLY A 611 -17.52 13.83 -13.04
N GLN A 612 -17.31 12.66 -12.41
CA GLN A 612 -17.72 12.46 -11.01
C GLN A 612 -16.78 13.17 -10.03
N ILE A 613 -17.36 13.70 -8.97
CA ILE A 613 -16.61 14.39 -7.93
C ILE A 613 -15.85 13.38 -7.08
N SER A 614 -14.61 13.71 -6.73
CA SER A 614 -13.76 12.93 -5.84
C SER A 614 -13.28 13.75 -4.65
N GLY A 615 -12.96 13.05 -3.55
CA GLY A 615 -12.52 13.66 -2.30
C GLY A 615 -13.66 14.13 -1.40
N SER A 616 -13.33 14.66 -0.23
CA SER A 616 -14.32 15.11 0.75
C SER A 616 -13.90 16.44 1.36
N PRO A 617 -14.83 17.41 1.45
CA PRO A 617 -14.57 18.68 2.15
C PRO A 617 -14.42 18.50 3.67
N CYS A 618 -14.79 17.34 4.19
CA CYS A 618 -14.80 17.04 5.63
C CYS A 618 -13.59 16.23 6.11
N ARG A 619 -12.77 15.70 5.19
CA ARG A 619 -11.63 14.85 5.52
C ARG A 619 -10.48 15.65 6.13
N TYR A 620 -9.79 15.06 7.12
CA TYR A 620 -8.56 15.63 7.69
C TYR A 620 -7.39 15.49 6.69
N ASP A 621 -6.52 16.51 6.64
CA ASP A 621 -5.34 16.52 5.77
C ASP A 621 -4.07 16.32 6.60
N TYR A 622 -3.35 15.23 6.30
CA TYR A 622 -2.03 14.97 6.89
C TYR A 622 -0.97 15.83 6.19
N ILE A 623 -0.38 16.77 6.92
CA ILE A 623 0.57 17.73 6.38
C ILE A 623 1.99 17.35 6.83
N GLY A 624 2.79 16.87 5.91
CA GLY A 624 4.20 16.52 6.10
C GLY A 624 5.06 17.09 4.97
N TRP A 625 6.33 16.74 4.94
CA TRP A 625 7.30 17.21 3.94
C TRP A 625 6.89 16.91 2.48
N TRP A 626 6.05 15.91 2.28
CA TRP A 626 5.53 15.49 0.95
C TRP A 626 4.29 16.26 0.52
N SER A 627 3.65 17.00 1.42
CA SER A 627 2.37 17.67 1.17
C SER A 627 2.58 19.02 0.49
N PRO A 628 1.85 19.33 -0.61
CA PRO A 628 1.87 20.68 -1.18
C PRO A 628 1.31 21.73 -0.22
N LEU A 629 0.56 21.33 0.83
CA LEU A 629 -0.04 22.25 1.80
C LEU A 629 0.99 23.00 2.66
N ILE A 630 2.25 22.57 2.69
CA ILE A 630 3.33 23.33 3.35
C ILE A 630 3.47 24.73 2.76
N TRP A 631 3.12 24.94 1.49
CA TRP A 631 3.19 26.24 0.83
C TRP A 631 2.20 27.26 1.39
N LEU A 632 1.14 26.82 2.11
CA LEU A 632 0.24 27.72 2.84
C LEU A 632 0.99 28.56 3.88
N THR A 633 2.03 27.96 4.52
CA THR A 633 2.86 28.67 5.53
C THR A 633 3.73 29.76 4.91
N GLN A 634 3.91 29.73 3.59
CA GLN A 634 4.69 30.69 2.81
C GLN A 634 3.81 31.72 2.07
N GLY A 635 2.53 31.77 2.42
CA GLY A 635 1.58 32.74 1.85
C GLY A 635 1.08 32.40 0.44
N TYR A 636 1.19 31.14 0.02
CA TYR A 636 0.60 30.65 -1.24
C TYR A 636 -0.80 30.08 -0.97
N ALA A 637 -1.69 30.20 -1.93
CA ALA A 637 -2.85 29.31 -2.04
C ALA A 637 -2.42 27.96 -2.61
N VAL A 638 -3.15 26.91 -2.32
CA VAL A 638 -2.91 25.57 -2.89
C VAL A 638 -4.20 25.06 -3.54
N LEU A 639 -4.10 24.61 -4.79
CA LEU A 639 -5.15 23.87 -5.47
C LEU A 639 -4.66 22.43 -5.59
N ASP A 640 -5.21 21.57 -4.76
CA ASP A 640 -4.82 20.16 -4.64
C ASP A 640 -5.81 19.26 -5.35
N ASP A 641 -5.28 18.21 -6.00
CA ASP A 641 -6.04 17.24 -6.79
C ASP A 641 -7.09 17.86 -7.74
N PRO A 642 -6.75 18.94 -8.52
CA PRO A 642 -7.64 19.34 -9.61
C PRO A 642 -7.77 18.15 -10.57
N THR A 643 -9.01 17.72 -10.82
CA THR A 643 -9.23 16.55 -11.68
C THR A 643 -8.73 16.80 -13.08
N MET A 644 -7.87 15.90 -13.59
CA MET A 644 -7.23 15.95 -14.91
C MET A 644 -7.57 14.70 -15.71
N PRO A 645 -8.86 14.49 -16.07
CA PRO A 645 -9.28 13.29 -16.76
C PRO A 645 -8.80 13.27 -18.21
N ILE A 646 -8.22 12.13 -18.60
CA ILE A 646 -7.82 11.80 -19.97
C ILE A 646 -8.77 10.70 -20.44
N ILE A 647 -9.69 11.04 -21.33
CA ILE A 647 -10.81 10.19 -21.70
C ILE A 647 -10.59 9.60 -23.10
N GLY A 648 -10.84 8.29 -23.23
CA GLY A 648 -10.90 7.60 -24.52
C GLY A 648 -12.07 6.64 -24.52
N GLU A 649 -13.20 7.04 -25.10
CA GLU A 649 -14.41 6.23 -25.21
C GLU A 649 -14.38 5.30 -26.42
N GLY A 650 -15.04 4.16 -26.32
CA GLY A 650 -15.12 3.19 -27.42
C GLY A 650 -13.74 2.68 -27.84
N ASP A 651 -13.40 2.86 -29.11
CA ASP A 651 -12.12 2.43 -29.70
C ASP A 651 -10.98 3.45 -29.53
N GLU A 652 -11.28 4.66 -29.04
CA GLU A 652 -10.28 5.69 -28.78
C GLU A 652 -9.40 5.32 -27.59
N GLN A 653 -8.10 5.61 -27.70
CA GLN A 653 -7.20 5.44 -26.58
C GLN A 653 -7.07 6.76 -25.81
N PRO A 654 -7.12 6.74 -24.46
CA PRO A 654 -7.02 7.98 -23.66
C PRO A 654 -5.79 8.83 -24.04
N ASN A 655 -4.67 8.19 -24.33
CA ASN A 655 -3.41 8.88 -24.63
C ASN A 655 -3.32 9.51 -26.04
N ASP A 656 -4.27 9.25 -26.94
CA ASP A 656 -4.26 9.82 -28.29
C ASP A 656 -4.45 11.35 -28.27
N THR A 657 -5.18 11.86 -27.29
CA THR A 657 -5.47 13.28 -27.07
C THR A 657 -5.02 13.77 -25.68
N PHE A 658 -3.96 13.16 -25.13
CA PHE A 658 -3.47 13.43 -23.78
C PHE A 658 -3.17 14.91 -23.53
N ILE A 659 -2.36 15.53 -24.42
CA ILE A 659 -1.91 16.92 -24.23
C ILE A 659 -3.08 17.89 -24.31
N GLU A 660 -3.97 17.71 -25.28
CA GLU A 660 -5.15 18.56 -25.48
C GLU A 660 -6.06 18.52 -24.25
N GLN A 661 -6.36 17.32 -23.76
CA GLN A 661 -7.24 17.14 -22.59
C GLN A 661 -6.59 17.68 -21.30
N LEU A 662 -5.29 17.45 -21.12
CA LEU A 662 -4.55 17.99 -19.99
C LEU A 662 -4.57 19.51 -19.95
N VAL A 663 -4.28 20.15 -21.11
CA VAL A 663 -4.26 21.62 -21.23
C VAL A 663 -5.66 22.21 -20.99
N MET A 664 -6.74 21.58 -21.50
CA MET A 664 -8.10 22.03 -21.26
C MET A 664 -8.46 21.93 -19.76
N SER A 665 -8.09 20.84 -19.10
CA SER A 665 -8.38 20.63 -17.67
C SER A 665 -7.60 21.62 -16.79
N ALA A 666 -6.30 21.80 -17.05
CA ALA A 666 -5.46 22.73 -16.32
C ALA A 666 -5.90 24.19 -16.56
N GLY A 667 -6.26 24.54 -17.79
CA GLY A 667 -6.79 25.86 -18.15
C GLY A 667 -8.08 26.17 -17.38
N ALA A 668 -9.02 25.24 -17.34
CA ALA A 668 -10.28 25.38 -16.60
C ALA A 668 -10.05 25.60 -15.10
N ALA A 669 -9.11 24.84 -14.50
CA ALA A 669 -8.73 24.99 -13.10
C ALA A 669 -8.17 26.38 -12.80
N VAL A 670 -7.23 26.87 -13.64
CA VAL A 670 -6.65 28.21 -13.53
C VAL A 670 -7.73 29.30 -13.67
N ASP A 671 -8.59 29.18 -14.68
CA ASP A 671 -9.66 30.15 -14.92
C ASP A 671 -10.62 30.25 -13.71
N GLU A 672 -10.94 29.14 -13.10
CA GLU A 672 -11.82 29.11 -11.92
C GLU A 672 -11.21 29.80 -10.71
N VAL A 673 -9.95 29.52 -10.36
CA VAL A 673 -9.31 30.14 -9.18
C VAL A 673 -9.03 31.63 -9.38
N VAL A 674 -8.76 32.04 -10.62
CA VAL A 674 -8.64 33.47 -10.99
C VAL A 674 -10.01 34.17 -10.94
N ARG A 675 -11.06 33.55 -11.47
CA ARG A 675 -12.45 34.06 -11.41
C ARG A 675 -12.92 34.26 -9.98
N ARG A 676 -12.52 33.37 -9.05
CA ARG A 676 -12.78 33.49 -7.61
C ARG A 676 -11.98 34.60 -6.93
N GLY A 677 -10.98 35.17 -7.61
CA GLY A 677 -10.12 36.23 -7.07
C GLY A 677 -9.10 35.75 -6.03
N VAL A 678 -8.88 34.43 -5.94
CA VAL A 678 -7.96 33.83 -4.93
C VAL A 678 -6.56 33.62 -5.49
N ALA A 679 -6.39 33.50 -6.81
CA ALA A 679 -5.08 33.28 -7.44
C ALA A 679 -4.73 34.41 -8.43
N ASP A 680 -3.46 34.82 -8.40
CA ASP A 680 -2.87 35.70 -9.43
C ASP A 680 -2.42 34.86 -10.63
N ARG A 681 -3.04 35.08 -11.78
CA ARG A 681 -2.77 34.30 -13.01
C ARG A 681 -1.29 34.24 -13.37
N ASP A 682 -0.55 35.30 -13.10
CA ASP A 682 0.87 35.40 -13.46
C ASP A 682 1.81 34.76 -12.41
N ARG A 683 1.25 34.23 -11.31
CA ARG A 683 2.00 33.63 -10.21
C ARG A 683 1.47 32.25 -9.82
N ILE A 684 1.09 31.43 -10.79
CA ILE A 684 0.67 30.05 -10.60
C ILE A 684 1.80 29.10 -11.02
N ALA A 685 2.20 28.22 -10.08
CA ALA A 685 3.08 27.09 -10.36
C ALA A 685 2.26 25.82 -10.44
N ILE A 686 2.58 24.90 -11.35
CA ILE A 686 1.99 23.58 -11.44
C ILE A 686 3.06 22.52 -11.17
N GLY A 687 2.69 21.48 -10.47
CA GLY A 687 3.52 20.32 -10.19
C GLY A 687 2.69 19.08 -9.97
N GLY A 688 3.36 17.95 -9.81
CA GLY A 688 2.76 16.66 -9.56
C GLY A 688 3.81 15.60 -9.22
N HIS A 689 3.38 14.37 -9.04
CA HIS A 689 4.23 13.22 -8.76
C HIS A 689 4.01 12.14 -9.82
N SER A 690 5.06 11.37 -10.21
CA SER A 690 4.96 10.26 -11.16
C SER A 690 4.32 10.69 -12.49
N TYR A 691 3.12 10.18 -12.81
CA TYR A 691 2.37 10.54 -14.02
C TYR A 691 1.87 12.00 -14.03
N GLY A 692 1.90 12.67 -12.88
CA GLY A 692 1.60 14.09 -12.72
C GLY A 692 2.82 15.01 -12.88
N ALA A 693 4.03 14.49 -13.10
CA ALA A 693 5.28 15.27 -13.18
C ALA A 693 5.64 15.73 -14.60
#